data_6c616c6ea7d3f89291a3017cca143545
#
_entry.id   6c616c6ea7d3f89291a3017cca143545
#
_cell.length_a   1.000
_cell.length_b   1.000
_cell.length_c   1.000
_cell.angle_alpha   90.00
_cell.angle_beta   90.00
_cell.angle_gamma   90.00
#
_symmetry.space_group_name_H-M   'P 1'
#
loop_
_entity.id
_entity.type
_entity.pdbx_description
1 polymer ?
#
loop_
_entity_poly.entity_id
_entity_poly.type
_entity_poly.pdbx_seq_one_letter_code
_entity_poly.pdbx_strand_id
1 'polypeptide(L)'
;MSTWSDEDRQVSIKFNSGGLEQLIKARESEDVEIDRLDTMDGEALSPIQVNEVALDGRRIFLKSKWEIKINSGERLDMAVASRSGNDRSTLGGFPMELISQSHEQAQTVNFISQGPDSSGNTSMMMLAQFDRPRTIRIYGNGIKFRPTIDRHEYDTAFLKVCLSIYENGINYNLKERRVLFHSGSGSTSLPNFMQMHNNLYSINLDQLIDVEEGDSVALEFNLSANLTNGGGVDNRMVSISLYDLDGDVYCEEDSFFEPSKAKFIFIHDILERLTTICSSMEGSFYSKYFGRTELGYPVDGPGAMVGGTHGFWIRQFDKLPLSTPIIQNLFKPLTTSLRDSVNSCHAVFNVGMGIEEINNRERVRIEPLSYFYNSNVTIKLPNQVKKLKRSISSEHYCSAIEIGYDNGGIYSEAQGLDEPNGKTNWTTTITRVKKTFSKISNFRADSYGKEFARRKPVSRYDSLDTQYDEDKWLLDLKRGLGSVFLERKWQDDFSQQPTGIFAPDTATNLRLSPFNMMLHHGYIIASGLSKYPLDYIRYGSSTANSQLKTKLIGGNEYSENGNIINSELGTPRFVNEYIDFEHECDFDIMQQVQGTTVILGNEIPNFYGTVEFINENGDIEKGFLISLKPNAKGQWRLLKSIR
;
A
#
# COMPACT_ATOMS: atom_id res chain seq x y z
N MET A 1 -24.41 39.55 -13.55
CA MET A 1 -25.49 40.55 -13.43
C MET A 1 -24.92 41.76 -12.69
N SER A 2 -25.04 42.94 -13.26
CA SER A 2 -24.69 44.20 -12.58
C SER A 2 -25.96 44.78 -11.97
N THR A 3 -25.89 45.20 -10.74
CA THR A 3 -26.97 45.93 -10.08
C THR A 3 -26.52 47.35 -9.84
N TRP A 4 -27.37 48.32 -10.19
CA TRP A 4 -27.15 49.73 -9.97
C TRP A 4 -28.05 50.24 -8.84
N SER A 5 -27.49 51.01 -7.91
CA SER A 5 -28.26 51.71 -6.88
C SER A 5 -28.12 53.20 -7.11
N ASP A 6 -29.25 53.87 -7.40
CA ASP A 6 -29.29 55.30 -7.58
C ASP A 6 -29.08 56.11 -6.28
N GLU A 7 -29.41 55.51 -5.12
CA GLU A 7 -29.27 56.16 -3.81
C GLU A 7 -27.80 56.24 -3.37
N ASP A 8 -27.01 55.20 -3.64
CA ASP A 8 -25.61 55.12 -3.18
C ASP A 8 -24.59 55.45 -4.27
N ARG A 9 -25.03 55.63 -5.54
CA ARG A 9 -24.15 55.78 -6.72
C ARG A 9 -23.12 54.67 -6.83
N GLN A 10 -23.47 53.44 -6.39
CA GLN A 10 -22.58 52.28 -6.38
C GLN A 10 -23.02 51.28 -7.47
N VAL A 11 -22.06 50.83 -8.25
CA VAL A 11 -22.26 49.72 -9.19
C VAL A 11 -21.64 48.47 -8.54
N SER A 12 -22.46 47.47 -8.26
CA SER A 12 -21.97 46.15 -7.86
C SER A 12 -21.80 45.31 -9.10
N ILE A 13 -20.57 45.01 -9.47
CA ILE A 13 -20.25 44.18 -10.61
C ILE A 13 -19.65 42.88 -10.06
N LYS A 14 -20.31 41.75 -10.36
CA LYS A 14 -19.67 40.43 -10.16
C LYS A 14 -18.88 40.12 -11.42
N PHE A 15 -17.56 40.23 -11.33
CA PHE A 15 -16.66 39.71 -12.35
C PHE A 15 -16.47 38.21 -12.09
N ASN A 16 -16.83 37.40 -13.06
CA ASN A 16 -16.35 36.03 -13.16
C ASN A 16 -15.11 36.12 -14.05
N SER A 17 -13.93 36.11 -13.46
CA SER A 17 -12.70 36.41 -14.19
C SER A 17 -12.34 35.34 -15.24
N GLY A 18 -13.01 34.19 -15.23
CA GLY A 18 -12.72 33.11 -16.19
C GLY A 18 -11.27 32.62 -16.21
N GLY A 19 -10.49 32.96 -15.17
CA GLY A 19 -9.07 32.65 -15.07
C GLY A 19 -8.77 31.19 -14.82
N LEU A 20 -7.49 30.86 -14.79
CA LEU A 20 -6.97 29.50 -14.58
C LEU A 20 -7.57 28.80 -13.34
N GLU A 21 -7.78 29.54 -12.24
CA GLU A 21 -8.37 29.01 -11.02
C GLU A 21 -9.77 28.41 -11.25
N GLN A 22 -10.60 29.08 -12.02
CA GLN A 22 -11.96 28.62 -12.28
C GLN A 22 -11.96 27.37 -13.17
N LEU A 23 -11.11 27.32 -14.19
CA LEU A 23 -10.96 26.15 -15.06
C LEU A 23 -10.49 24.94 -14.27
N ILE A 24 -9.45 25.11 -13.45
CA ILE A 24 -8.92 24.03 -12.60
C ILE A 24 -9.99 23.54 -11.63
N LYS A 25 -10.62 24.42 -10.86
CA LYS A 25 -11.67 24.03 -9.88
C LYS A 25 -12.86 23.32 -10.51
N ALA A 26 -13.20 23.64 -11.75
CA ALA A 26 -14.31 23.00 -12.46
C ALA A 26 -13.99 21.57 -12.90
N ARG A 27 -12.72 21.24 -13.15
CA ARG A 27 -12.30 20.03 -13.86
C ARG A 27 -11.31 19.14 -13.08
N GLU A 28 -10.74 19.63 -11.99
CA GLU A 28 -9.68 18.92 -11.22
C GLU A 28 -10.07 17.55 -10.70
N SER A 29 -11.37 17.26 -10.62
CA SER A 29 -11.90 15.97 -10.11
C SER A 29 -12.18 14.95 -11.21
N GLU A 30 -12.06 15.33 -12.48
CA GLU A 30 -12.33 14.43 -13.60
C GLU A 30 -11.13 13.51 -13.81
N ASP A 31 -11.41 12.20 -13.86
CA ASP A 31 -10.40 11.22 -14.23
C ASP A 31 -10.12 11.27 -15.72
N VAL A 32 -8.87 11.39 -16.06
CA VAL A 32 -8.42 11.48 -17.44
C VAL A 32 -7.24 10.55 -17.71
N GLU A 33 -7.16 10.06 -18.94
CA GLU A 33 -6.01 9.32 -19.43
C GLU A 33 -4.84 10.27 -19.64
N ILE A 34 -3.69 9.98 -19.04
CA ILE A 34 -2.52 10.87 -19.07
C ILE A 34 -1.92 10.98 -20.48
N ASP A 35 -2.05 9.94 -21.29
CA ASP A 35 -1.50 9.86 -22.66
C ASP A 35 -2.47 10.36 -23.74
N ARG A 36 -3.66 10.86 -23.38
CA ARG A 36 -4.59 11.45 -24.35
C ARG A 36 -3.92 12.60 -25.11
N LEU A 37 -4.30 12.77 -26.38
CA LEU A 37 -3.69 13.72 -27.30
C LEU A 37 -4.50 15.01 -27.50
N ASP A 38 -5.46 15.29 -26.60
CA ASP A 38 -6.27 16.50 -26.60
C ASP A 38 -6.56 16.98 -25.17
N THR A 39 -6.87 18.25 -25.04
CA THR A 39 -7.34 18.87 -23.80
C THR A 39 -8.83 18.60 -23.60
N MET A 40 -9.40 19.01 -22.46
CA MET A 40 -10.86 18.96 -22.26
C MET A 40 -11.65 19.87 -23.19
N ASP A 41 -11.03 20.89 -23.75
CA ASP A 41 -11.63 21.79 -24.75
C ASP A 41 -11.35 21.35 -26.19
N GLY A 42 -10.66 20.22 -26.39
CA GLY A 42 -10.38 19.64 -27.71
C GLY A 42 -9.15 20.19 -28.42
N GLU A 43 -8.27 20.93 -27.73
CA GLU A 43 -7.00 21.39 -28.27
C GLU A 43 -6.00 20.23 -28.33
N ALA A 44 -5.24 20.16 -29.44
CA ALA A 44 -4.28 19.08 -29.64
C ALA A 44 -3.08 19.20 -28.70
N LEU A 45 -2.67 18.07 -28.13
CA LEU A 45 -1.51 17.95 -27.24
C LEU A 45 -0.43 17.06 -27.85
N SER A 46 0.82 17.41 -27.61
CA SER A 46 1.96 16.56 -27.94
C SER A 46 1.94 15.29 -27.09
N PRO A 47 2.43 14.15 -27.61
CA PRO A 47 2.57 12.93 -26.81
C PRO A 47 3.41 13.17 -25.55
N ILE A 48 2.96 12.63 -24.41
CA ILE A 48 3.72 12.72 -23.17
C ILE A 48 4.94 11.79 -23.22
N GLN A 49 6.03 12.21 -22.60
CA GLN A 49 7.22 11.37 -22.51
C GLN A 49 7.03 10.27 -21.48
N VAL A 50 7.05 9.04 -21.94
CA VAL A 50 7.04 7.83 -21.10
C VAL A 50 8.46 7.29 -21.00
N ASN A 51 8.90 7.04 -19.77
CA ASN A 51 10.22 6.51 -19.47
C ASN A 51 10.13 5.05 -19.04
N GLU A 52 11.26 4.34 -19.03
CA GLU A 52 11.35 2.96 -18.54
C GLU A 52 12.29 2.88 -17.33
N VAL A 53 11.95 2.03 -16.37
CA VAL A 53 12.81 1.67 -15.25
C VAL A 53 12.91 0.16 -15.13
N ALA A 54 14.12 -0.32 -14.85
CA ALA A 54 14.35 -1.73 -14.57
C ALA A 54 13.75 -2.08 -13.20
N LEU A 55 12.90 -3.09 -13.20
CA LEU A 55 12.43 -3.78 -12.02
C LEU A 55 13.31 -5.02 -11.85
N ASP A 56 14.41 -4.88 -11.13
CA ASP A 56 15.33 -6.01 -10.90
C ASP A 56 14.62 -7.04 -10.05
N GLY A 57 14.33 -8.18 -10.64
CA GLY A 57 13.82 -9.30 -9.91
C GLY A 57 14.94 -10.00 -9.19
N ARG A 58 15.23 -9.60 -7.97
CA ARG A 58 16.10 -10.38 -7.11
C ARG A 58 15.28 -11.33 -6.25
N ARG A 59 15.95 -12.19 -5.51
CA ARG A 59 15.33 -13.17 -4.63
C ARG A 59 14.30 -12.54 -3.72
N ILE A 60 13.11 -13.09 -3.69
CA ILE A 60 12.10 -12.82 -2.67
C ILE A 60 11.94 -14.09 -1.86
N PHE A 61 11.97 -13.93 -0.54
CA PHE A 61 11.50 -14.96 0.36
C PHE A 61 10.00 -14.78 0.57
N LEU A 62 9.21 -15.74 0.10
CA LEU A 62 7.79 -15.82 0.38
C LEU A 62 7.56 -16.93 1.40
N LYS A 63 6.63 -16.70 2.31
CA LYS A 63 6.29 -17.67 3.35
C LYS A 63 4.81 -17.63 3.67
N SER A 64 4.20 -18.78 3.65
CA SER A 64 2.85 -18.97 4.15
C SER A 64 2.89 -19.88 5.39
N LYS A 65 1.95 -19.68 6.31
CA LYS A 65 1.82 -20.46 7.53
C LYS A 65 0.41 -20.96 7.68
N TRP A 66 0.28 -22.25 7.96
CA TRP A 66 -0.96 -22.91 8.39
C TRP A 66 -0.78 -23.48 9.79
N GLU A 67 -1.80 -23.36 10.60
CA GLU A 67 -1.91 -24.05 11.88
C GLU A 67 -2.81 -25.26 11.72
N ILE A 68 -2.29 -26.46 12.06
CA ILE A 68 -3.07 -27.67 12.16
C ILE A 68 -3.73 -27.65 13.52
N LYS A 69 -5.06 -27.65 13.53
CA LYS A 69 -5.80 -27.57 14.77
C LYS A 69 -7.12 -28.33 14.67
N ILE A 70 -7.38 -29.11 15.69
CA ILE A 70 -8.68 -29.71 15.93
C ILE A 70 -9.11 -29.37 17.35
N ASN A 71 -10.37 -29.01 17.56
CA ASN A 71 -10.86 -28.66 18.88
C ASN A 71 -10.89 -29.91 19.79
N SER A 72 -10.78 -29.70 21.11
CA SER A 72 -10.82 -30.79 22.06
C SER A 72 -12.13 -31.59 21.94
N GLY A 73 -12.01 -32.88 21.66
CA GLY A 73 -13.14 -33.79 21.45
C GLY A 73 -13.61 -33.91 20.00
N GLU A 74 -13.09 -33.10 19.07
CA GLU A 74 -13.29 -33.29 17.63
C GLU A 74 -12.31 -34.33 17.09
N ARG A 75 -12.65 -34.90 15.94
CA ARG A 75 -11.85 -35.92 15.27
C ARG A 75 -12.04 -35.91 13.76
N LEU A 76 -11.06 -36.43 13.05
CA LEU A 76 -11.13 -36.73 11.62
C LEU A 76 -11.40 -38.21 11.42
N ASP A 77 -12.57 -38.58 10.94
CA ASP A 77 -12.94 -39.97 10.68
C ASP A 77 -12.58 -40.38 9.25
N MET A 78 -11.95 -41.54 9.11
CA MET A 78 -11.60 -42.15 7.83
C MET A 78 -12.04 -43.58 7.78
N ALA A 79 -12.60 -44.03 6.66
CA ALA A 79 -13.01 -45.40 6.46
C ALA A 79 -12.74 -45.90 5.06
N VAL A 80 -12.34 -47.16 4.97
CA VAL A 80 -12.20 -47.91 3.71
C VAL A 80 -13.10 -49.12 3.78
N ALA A 81 -14.04 -49.26 2.85
CA ALA A 81 -14.94 -50.38 2.73
C ALA A 81 -14.76 -51.07 1.39
N SER A 82 -14.81 -52.42 1.39
CA SER A 82 -14.58 -53.22 0.18
C SER A 82 -15.60 -54.34 -0.03
N ARG A 83 -15.93 -54.59 -1.28
CA ARG A 83 -16.74 -55.73 -1.73
C ARG A 83 -15.96 -56.82 -2.47
N SER A 84 -14.77 -56.64 -2.93
CA SER A 84 -14.00 -57.64 -3.66
C SER A 84 -12.54 -57.28 -3.74
N GLY A 85 -11.70 -58.23 -3.46
CA GLY A 85 -10.28 -58.52 -3.60
C GLY A 85 -9.24 -57.51 -4.10
N ASN A 86 -9.53 -56.25 -4.11
CA ASN A 86 -8.60 -55.20 -4.61
C ASN A 86 -8.14 -54.27 -3.46
N ASP A 87 -6.93 -53.79 -3.57
CA ASP A 87 -6.39 -52.76 -2.74
C ASP A 87 -7.27 -51.48 -2.82
N ARG A 88 -7.60 -50.90 -1.68
CA ARG A 88 -8.41 -49.72 -1.58
C ARG A 88 -7.79 -48.69 -0.65
N SER A 89 -8.02 -47.45 -0.97
CA SER A 89 -7.56 -46.36 -0.15
C SER A 89 -8.57 -45.22 -0.08
N THR A 90 -8.55 -44.52 1.03
CA THR A 90 -9.24 -43.23 1.19
C THR A 90 -8.25 -42.17 1.64
N LEU A 91 -8.52 -40.92 1.28
CA LEU A 91 -7.71 -39.77 1.64
C LEU A 91 -8.46 -38.89 2.63
N GLY A 92 -7.74 -38.30 3.56
CA GLY A 92 -8.27 -37.30 4.48
C GLY A 92 -7.28 -36.15 4.63
N GLY A 93 -7.72 -34.93 4.36
CA GLY A 93 -6.88 -33.76 4.56
C GLY A 93 -6.70 -33.41 6.03
N PHE A 94 -5.56 -32.86 6.38
CA PHE A 94 -5.38 -32.26 7.70
C PHE A 94 -6.32 -31.06 7.85
N PRO A 95 -7.00 -30.91 9.01
CA PRO A 95 -7.73 -29.70 9.32
C PRO A 95 -6.73 -28.57 9.59
N MET A 96 -6.67 -27.60 8.71
CA MET A 96 -5.69 -26.51 8.77
C MET A 96 -6.38 -25.16 8.65
N GLU A 97 -5.89 -24.18 9.40
CA GLU A 97 -6.26 -22.78 9.29
C GLU A 97 -5.09 -21.98 8.71
N LEU A 98 -5.36 -21.16 7.70
CA LEU A 98 -4.37 -20.27 7.13
C LEU A 98 -4.15 -19.09 8.07
N ILE A 99 -2.94 -18.97 8.61
CA ILE A 99 -2.56 -17.90 9.57
C ILE A 99 -1.95 -16.72 8.82
N SER A 100 -1.09 -16.98 7.83
CA SER A 100 -0.51 -15.95 6.98
C SER A 100 -0.22 -16.50 5.58
N GLN A 101 -0.35 -15.65 4.57
CA GLN A 101 -0.18 -16.06 3.18
C GLN A 101 0.64 -15.04 2.40
N SER A 102 1.70 -15.50 1.79
CA SER A 102 2.54 -14.76 0.85
C SER A 102 2.68 -15.44 -0.52
N HIS A 103 2.13 -16.62 -0.66
CA HIS A 103 2.01 -17.36 -1.92
C HIS A 103 0.60 -17.25 -2.49
N GLU A 104 0.43 -17.73 -3.70
CA GLU A 104 -0.86 -17.82 -4.34
C GLU A 104 -1.82 -18.71 -3.57
N GLN A 105 -3.06 -18.45 -3.77
CA GLN A 105 -4.20 -18.84 -2.92
C GLN A 105 -4.16 -20.26 -2.36
N ALA A 106 -4.09 -20.38 -1.05
CA ALA A 106 -4.53 -21.58 -0.36
C ALA A 106 -6.05 -21.71 -0.54
N GLN A 107 -6.51 -22.89 -0.92
CA GLN A 107 -7.93 -23.12 -1.18
C GLN A 107 -8.38 -24.48 -0.68
N THR A 108 -9.63 -24.54 -0.21
CA THR A 108 -10.31 -25.82 0.00
C THR A 108 -10.91 -26.26 -1.30
N VAL A 109 -10.53 -27.42 -1.78
CA VAL A 109 -11.06 -27.99 -3.03
C VAL A 109 -11.77 -29.30 -2.77
N ASN A 110 -12.81 -29.56 -3.56
CA ASN A 110 -13.45 -30.86 -3.61
C ASN A 110 -12.89 -31.62 -4.81
N PHE A 111 -12.30 -32.77 -4.58
CA PHE A 111 -11.83 -33.61 -5.66
C PHE A 111 -12.26 -35.07 -5.45
N ILE A 112 -12.25 -35.82 -6.54
CA ILE A 112 -12.58 -37.23 -6.51
C ILE A 112 -11.36 -37.98 -5.99
N SER A 113 -11.50 -38.69 -4.85
CA SER A 113 -10.44 -39.54 -4.31
C SER A 113 -10.07 -40.62 -5.35
N GLN A 114 -8.80 -40.66 -5.74
CA GLN A 114 -8.31 -41.66 -6.71
C GLN A 114 -8.03 -42.99 -6.01
N GLY A 115 -9.05 -43.77 -5.87
CA GLY A 115 -8.91 -45.19 -5.57
C GLY A 115 -9.84 -45.97 -6.50
N PRO A 116 -9.56 -47.26 -6.81
CA PRO A 116 -10.35 -48.01 -7.78
C PRO A 116 -11.86 -48.08 -7.50
N ASP A 117 -12.30 -47.66 -6.30
CA ASP A 117 -13.71 -47.72 -5.91
C ASP A 117 -14.17 -46.58 -4.99
N SER A 118 -13.48 -45.47 -4.93
CA SER A 118 -13.94 -44.34 -4.15
C SER A 118 -15.08 -43.62 -4.85
N SER A 119 -16.28 -43.87 -4.41
CA SER A 119 -17.51 -43.18 -4.87
C SER A 119 -17.82 -41.97 -3.99
N GLY A 120 -16.90 -41.04 -3.85
CA GLY A 120 -17.15 -39.86 -3.00
C GLY A 120 -16.21 -38.69 -3.32
N ASN A 121 -16.77 -37.50 -3.30
CA ASN A 121 -15.97 -36.27 -3.30
C ASN A 121 -15.34 -36.09 -1.93
N THR A 122 -14.02 -35.98 -1.87
CA THR A 122 -13.28 -35.65 -0.65
C THR A 122 -12.98 -34.15 -0.66
N SER A 123 -13.32 -33.46 0.42
CA SER A 123 -12.88 -32.07 0.61
C SER A 123 -11.48 -32.08 1.23
N MET A 124 -10.56 -31.34 0.64
CA MET A 124 -9.20 -31.25 1.10
C MET A 124 -8.72 -29.80 1.01
N MET A 125 -7.97 -29.36 2.00
CA MET A 125 -7.30 -28.06 1.92
C MET A 125 -6.00 -28.22 1.13
N MET A 126 -5.90 -27.52 0.01
CA MET A 126 -4.63 -27.34 -0.68
C MET A 126 -3.84 -26.25 0.03
N LEU A 127 -2.58 -26.53 0.35
CA LEU A 127 -1.67 -25.58 0.98
C LEU A 127 -1.42 -24.38 0.06
N ALA A 128 -1.18 -24.65 -1.21
CA ALA A 128 -0.99 -23.63 -2.22
C ALA A 128 -1.28 -24.19 -3.62
N GLN A 129 -1.68 -23.33 -4.52
CA GLN A 129 -1.73 -23.55 -5.95
C GLN A 129 -0.76 -22.58 -6.62
N PHE A 130 -0.01 -23.02 -7.61
CA PHE A 130 1.09 -22.26 -8.20
C PHE A 130 0.77 -21.81 -9.62
N ASP A 131 1.07 -20.55 -9.93
CA ASP A 131 0.81 -19.92 -11.24
C ASP A 131 1.96 -20.13 -12.25
N ARG A 132 3.08 -20.71 -11.80
CA ARG A 132 4.28 -20.92 -12.62
C ARG A 132 5.22 -21.94 -12.00
N PRO A 133 6.19 -22.48 -12.80
CA PRO A 133 7.23 -23.36 -12.29
C PRO A 133 8.11 -22.67 -11.23
N ARG A 134 8.34 -23.37 -10.13
CA ARG A 134 9.22 -22.93 -9.03
C ARG A 134 9.61 -24.06 -8.09
N THR A 135 10.68 -23.85 -7.34
CA THR A 135 11.07 -24.76 -6.25
C THR A 135 10.62 -24.16 -4.91
N ILE A 136 9.87 -24.92 -4.17
CA ILE A 136 9.35 -24.52 -2.84
C ILE A 136 9.87 -25.47 -1.76
N ARG A 137 9.99 -24.95 -0.54
CA ARG A 137 10.25 -25.76 0.64
C ARG A 137 8.99 -25.80 1.51
N ILE A 138 8.49 -27.01 1.78
CA ILE A 138 7.40 -27.20 2.73
C ILE A 138 7.98 -27.89 3.97
N TYR A 139 7.79 -27.27 5.13
CA TYR A 139 8.31 -27.79 6.37
C TYR A 139 7.37 -27.54 7.55
N GLY A 140 7.53 -28.38 8.57
CA GLY A 140 6.81 -28.30 9.83
C GLY A 140 7.44 -29.24 10.85
N ASN A 141 7.54 -28.80 12.09
CA ASN A 141 8.14 -29.58 13.17
C ASN A 141 7.07 -29.99 14.16
N GLY A 142 7.12 -31.26 14.56
CA GLY A 142 6.28 -31.78 15.64
C GLY A 142 4.80 -31.83 15.27
N ILE A 143 4.44 -32.08 14.00
CA ILE A 143 3.05 -32.32 13.60
C ILE A 143 2.54 -33.58 14.29
N LYS A 144 1.54 -33.44 15.16
CA LYS A 144 1.04 -34.51 16.01
C LYS A 144 -0.27 -35.08 15.49
N PHE A 145 -0.48 -36.34 15.74
CA PHE A 145 -1.74 -37.06 15.53
C PHE A 145 -1.83 -38.31 16.38
N ARG A 146 -3.05 -38.68 16.80
CA ARG A 146 -3.32 -39.89 17.54
C ARG A 146 -4.41 -40.71 16.83
N PRO A 147 -4.09 -41.82 16.19
CA PRO A 147 -5.07 -42.68 15.56
C PRO A 147 -5.75 -43.60 16.59
N THR A 148 -7.06 -43.68 16.54
CA THR A 148 -7.88 -44.68 17.21
C THR A 148 -8.49 -45.58 16.14
N ILE A 149 -8.21 -46.88 16.22
CA ILE A 149 -8.75 -47.85 15.27
C ILE A 149 -10.13 -48.27 15.79
N ASP A 150 -11.17 -47.91 15.04
CA ASP A 150 -12.56 -48.18 15.39
C ASP A 150 -12.99 -49.55 14.86
N ARG A 151 -12.52 -49.93 13.68
CA ARG A 151 -12.84 -51.19 13.04
C ARG A 151 -11.68 -51.66 12.14
N HIS A 152 -11.37 -52.97 12.21
CA HIS A 152 -10.31 -53.59 11.42
C HIS A 152 -10.72 -55.00 10.97
N GLU A 153 -11.15 -55.15 9.72
CA GLU A 153 -11.67 -56.40 9.17
C GLU A 153 -10.88 -56.84 7.92
N TYR A 154 -9.70 -56.33 7.70
CA TYR A 154 -8.83 -56.64 6.57
C TYR A 154 -7.61 -57.42 7.03
N ASP A 155 -6.97 -58.12 6.07
CA ASP A 155 -5.74 -58.88 6.35
C ASP A 155 -4.57 -57.92 6.60
N THR A 156 -4.50 -56.83 5.86
CA THR A 156 -3.53 -55.78 6.08
C THR A 156 -4.17 -54.40 5.91
N ALA A 157 -3.81 -53.48 6.79
CA ALA A 157 -4.18 -52.09 6.68
C ALA A 157 -2.97 -51.22 6.99
N PHE A 158 -2.90 -50.06 6.33
CA PHE A 158 -1.82 -49.07 6.47
C PHE A 158 -2.38 -47.69 6.62
N LEU A 159 -1.80 -46.94 7.54
CA LEU A 159 -1.98 -45.49 7.60
C LEU A 159 -0.68 -44.82 7.18
N LYS A 160 -0.78 -43.90 6.23
CA LYS A 160 0.32 -43.07 5.77
C LYS A 160 0.00 -41.60 5.98
N VAL A 161 1.00 -40.79 6.25
CA VAL A 161 0.94 -39.33 6.11
C VAL A 161 1.77 -38.96 4.90
N CYS A 162 1.19 -38.21 4.00
CA CYS A 162 1.76 -37.92 2.70
C CYS A 162 1.74 -36.43 2.40
N LEU A 163 2.76 -35.97 1.70
CA LEU A 163 2.75 -34.71 0.98
C LEU A 163 2.53 -35.04 -0.48
N SER A 164 1.43 -34.54 -1.05
CA SER A 164 1.01 -34.89 -2.41
C SER A 164 0.95 -33.65 -3.29
N ILE A 165 1.37 -33.79 -4.54
CA ILE A 165 1.31 -32.79 -5.59
C ILE A 165 0.25 -33.24 -6.59
N TYR A 166 -0.70 -32.35 -6.87
CA TYR A 166 -1.79 -32.57 -7.82
C TYR A 166 -1.67 -31.62 -9.00
N GLU A 167 -1.83 -32.14 -10.20
CA GLU A 167 -1.95 -31.32 -11.40
C GLU A 167 -3.28 -30.57 -11.39
N ASN A 168 -3.26 -29.30 -11.83
CA ASN A 168 -4.48 -28.52 -12.03
C ASN A 168 -5.21 -29.02 -13.27
N GLY A 169 -6.12 -29.95 -13.07
CA GLY A 169 -7.04 -30.45 -14.08
C GLY A 169 -8.44 -30.56 -13.50
N ILE A 170 -9.42 -30.89 -14.33
CA ILE A 170 -10.82 -31.06 -13.92
C ILE A 170 -10.99 -32.00 -12.72
N ASN A 171 -10.03 -32.90 -12.49
CA ASN A 171 -10.08 -33.94 -11.46
C ASN A 171 -8.89 -33.91 -10.48
N TYR A 172 -8.02 -32.91 -10.47
CA TYR A 172 -6.82 -32.86 -9.63
C TYR A 172 -6.03 -34.17 -9.67
N ASN A 173 -5.44 -34.49 -10.80
CA ASN A 173 -4.68 -35.73 -10.98
C ASN A 173 -3.45 -35.74 -10.08
N LEU A 174 -3.22 -36.85 -9.37
CA LEU A 174 -2.04 -37.03 -8.55
C LEU A 174 -0.79 -37.09 -9.44
N LYS A 175 0.11 -36.13 -9.29
CA LYS A 175 1.40 -36.06 -9.97
C LYS A 175 2.49 -36.78 -9.18
N GLU A 176 2.59 -36.50 -7.89
CA GLU A 176 3.59 -37.08 -6.99
C GLU A 176 3.02 -37.22 -5.59
N ARG A 177 3.44 -38.28 -4.88
CA ARG A 177 3.13 -38.48 -3.47
C ARG A 177 4.37 -38.89 -2.69
N ARG A 178 4.77 -38.08 -1.72
CA ARG A 178 5.88 -38.35 -0.83
C ARG A 178 5.36 -38.84 0.52
N VAL A 179 5.75 -40.03 0.91
CA VAL A 179 5.33 -40.61 2.19
C VAL A 179 6.23 -40.07 3.29
N LEU A 180 5.63 -39.37 4.26
CA LEU A 180 6.32 -38.80 5.41
C LEU A 180 6.30 -39.74 6.61
N PHE A 181 5.24 -40.52 6.74
CA PHE A 181 5.04 -41.51 7.77
C PHE A 181 4.28 -42.71 7.19
N HIS A 182 4.61 -43.88 7.66
CA HIS A 182 3.96 -45.13 7.21
C HIS A 182 3.88 -46.11 8.39
N SER A 183 2.70 -46.68 8.64
CA SER A 183 2.57 -47.81 9.55
C SER A 183 3.20 -49.06 8.95
N GLY A 184 4.00 -49.80 9.73
CA GLY A 184 4.68 -51.01 9.26
C GLY A 184 3.76 -52.23 9.14
N SER A 185 4.25 -53.25 8.38
CA SER A 185 3.56 -54.54 8.19
C SER A 185 4.02 -55.61 9.18
N GLY A 186 4.51 -55.26 10.37
CA GLY A 186 4.79 -56.20 11.45
C GLY A 186 6.22 -56.77 11.57
N SER A 187 7.12 -56.51 10.61
CA SER A 187 8.52 -57.05 10.67
C SER A 187 9.60 -55.96 10.65
N THR A 188 9.22 -54.66 10.74
CA THR A 188 10.14 -53.50 10.68
C THR A 188 10.14 -52.74 12.00
N SER A 189 11.10 -51.85 12.17
CA SER A 189 11.15 -50.93 13.31
C SER A 189 9.97 -49.94 13.37
N LEU A 190 9.07 -49.94 12.41
CA LEU A 190 7.86 -49.12 12.37
C LEU A 190 6.71 -49.81 13.08
N PRO A 191 5.85 -49.08 13.83
CA PRO A 191 4.69 -49.67 14.49
C PRO A 191 3.76 -50.25 13.41
N ASN A 192 3.27 -51.49 13.62
CA ASN A 192 2.24 -52.03 12.75
C ASN A 192 0.93 -51.27 12.97
N PHE A 193 -0.02 -51.37 12.02
CA PHE A 193 -1.27 -50.62 12.05
C PHE A 193 -2.01 -50.78 13.41
N MET A 194 -2.12 -51.97 13.93
CA MET A 194 -2.81 -52.23 15.20
C MET A 194 -2.08 -51.64 16.43
N GLN A 195 -0.76 -51.55 16.40
CA GLN A 195 0.04 -50.95 17.47
C GLN A 195 -0.11 -49.43 17.52
N MET A 196 -0.69 -48.82 16.49
CA MET A 196 -0.93 -47.37 16.44
C MET A 196 -2.12 -46.93 17.30
N HIS A 197 -3.01 -47.87 17.67
CA HIS A 197 -4.22 -47.57 18.42
C HIS A 197 -3.93 -46.78 19.69
N ASN A 198 -4.50 -45.57 19.79
CA ASN A 198 -4.39 -44.65 20.94
C ASN A 198 -2.97 -44.12 21.26
N ASN A 199 -1.99 -44.34 20.40
CA ASN A 199 -0.65 -43.81 20.59
C ASN A 199 -0.49 -42.46 19.86
N LEU A 200 0.18 -41.51 20.55
CA LEU A 200 0.49 -40.21 19.97
C LEU A 200 1.74 -40.30 19.08
N TYR A 201 1.63 -39.87 17.86
CA TYR A 201 2.72 -39.77 16.91
C TYR A 201 3.06 -38.31 16.63
N SER A 202 4.33 -38.07 16.27
CA SER A 202 4.82 -36.79 15.82
C SER A 202 5.67 -36.99 14.58
N ILE A 203 5.45 -36.20 13.58
CA ILE A 203 6.24 -36.21 12.34
C ILE A 203 6.90 -34.85 12.12
N ASN A 204 8.05 -34.91 11.49
CA ASN A 204 8.73 -33.73 10.96
C ASN A 204 8.62 -33.74 9.44
N LEU A 205 8.25 -32.60 8.90
CA LEU A 205 8.14 -32.36 7.48
C LEU A 205 9.25 -31.39 7.09
N ASP A 206 10.03 -31.73 6.07
CA ASP A 206 10.99 -30.84 5.43
C ASP A 206 11.27 -31.36 4.02
N GLN A 207 10.59 -30.75 3.03
CA GLN A 207 10.62 -31.20 1.65
C GLN A 207 10.85 -30.04 0.70
N LEU A 208 11.82 -30.18 -0.19
CA LEU A 208 11.96 -29.35 -1.39
C LEU A 208 11.15 -29.99 -2.53
N ILE A 209 10.33 -29.21 -3.18
CA ILE A 209 9.40 -29.67 -4.22
C ILE A 209 9.49 -28.73 -5.41
N ASP A 210 9.63 -29.31 -6.58
CA ASP A 210 9.49 -28.59 -7.84
C ASP A 210 8.01 -28.65 -8.27
N VAL A 211 7.41 -27.51 -8.45
CA VAL A 211 6.02 -27.36 -8.90
C VAL A 211 5.98 -26.68 -10.25
N GLU A 212 4.95 -26.99 -11.02
CA GLU A 212 4.66 -26.39 -12.32
C GLU A 212 3.44 -25.49 -12.24
N GLU A 213 3.18 -24.76 -13.30
CA GLU A 213 1.99 -23.92 -13.40
C GLU A 213 0.71 -24.76 -13.26
N GLY A 214 -0.11 -24.38 -12.30
CA GLY A 214 -1.36 -25.08 -11.98
C GLY A 214 -1.23 -26.19 -10.96
N ASP A 215 -0.02 -26.59 -10.56
CA ASP A 215 0.15 -27.60 -9.52
C ASP A 215 -0.36 -27.12 -8.18
N SER A 216 -0.95 -28.04 -7.42
CA SER A 216 -1.43 -27.83 -6.07
C SER A 216 -0.78 -28.82 -5.11
N VAL A 217 -0.48 -28.38 -3.89
CA VAL A 217 0.16 -29.23 -2.87
C VAL A 217 -0.77 -29.43 -1.69
N ALA A 218 -0.85 -30.66 -1.19
CA ALA A 218 -1.66 -31.02 -0.04
C ALA A 218 -0.89 -31.87 0.97
N LEU A 219 -1.20 -31.69 2.24
CA LEU A 219 -0.81 -32.60 3.33
C LEU A 219 -2.01 -33.47 3.69
N GLU A 220 -1.85 -34.79 3.61
CA GLU A 220 -2.98 -35.71 3.71
C GLU A 220 -2.65 -37.01 4.45
N PHE A 221 -3.67 -37.58 5.04
CA PHE A 221 -3.67 -38.98 5.48
C PHE A 221 -4.12 -39.88 4.33
N ASN A 222 -3.50 -41.02 4.18
CA ASN A 222 -3.91 -42.09 3.28
C ASN A 222 -4.12 -43.36 4.08
N LEU A 223 -5.37 -43.77 4.21
CA LEU A 223 -5.73 -45.06 4.79
C LEU A 223 -5.93 -46.06 3.65
N SER A 224 -5.14 -47.12 3.65
CA SER A 224 -5.23 -48.18 2.65
C SER A 224 -5.43 -49.54 3.30
N ALA A 225 -6.16 -50.40 2.65
CA ALA A 225 -6.44 -51.75 3.11
C ALA A 225 -6.37 -52.76 1.95
N ASN A 226 -5.84 -53.93 2.24
CA ASN A 226 -5.67 -55.02 1.26
C ASN A 226 -6.36 -56.31 1.77
N LEU A 227 -7.11 -56.95 0.89
CA LEU A 227 -7.72 -58.27 1.05
C LEU A 227 -6.96 -59.27 0.23
N THR A 228 -6.15 -60.15 0.85
CA THR A 228 -5.33 -61.11 0.14
C THR A 228 -6.06 -62.38 -0.29
N ASN A 229 -7.19 -62.71 0.33
CA ASN A 229 -7.97 -63.91 -0.05
C ASN A 229 -9.45 -63.74 0.30
N GLY A 230 -10.33 -63.84 -0.67
CA GLY A 230 -11.74 -63.90 -0.33
C GLY A 230 -12.70 -63.94 -1.51
N GLY A 231 -13.06 -65.13 -1.91
CA GLY A 231 -14.29 -65.37 -2.68
C GLY A 231 -15.49 -65.28 -1.74
N GLY A 232 -15.94 -64.09 -1.42
CA GLY A 232 -17.13 -63.91 -0.60
C GLY A 232 -17.61 -62.46 -0.61
N VAL A 233 -18.91 -62.24 -0.60
CA VAL A 233 -19.61 -60.96 -0.64
C VAL A 233 -19.63 -60.35 0.78
N ASP A 234 -18.52 -60.20 1.47
CA ASP A 234 -18.47 -59.60 2.77
C ASP A 234 -18.08 -58.10 2.70
N ASN A 235 -18.93 -57.27 3.21
CA ASN A 235 -18.65 -55.84 3.39
C ASN A 235 -17.64 -55.69 4.55
N ARG A 236 -16.35 -55.84 4.27
CA ARG A 236 -15.30 -55.57 5.25
C ARG A 236 -14.94 -54.11 5.27
N MET A 237 -14.61 -53.63 6.46
CA MET A 237 -14.30 -52.22 6.68
C MET A 237 -13.09 -52.04 7.60
N VAL A 238 -12.26 -51.06 7.28
CA VAL A 238 -11.32 -50.46 8.20
C VAL A 238 -11.74 -49.03 8.44
N SER A 239 -11.88 -48.65 9.71
CA SER A 239 -12.15 -47.27 10.09
C SER A 239 -11.24 -46.81 11.22
N ILE A 240 -10.81 -45.57 11.13
CA ILE A 240 -10.00 -44.89 12.14
C ILE A 240 -10.55 -43.52 12.44
N SER A 241 -10.35 -43.10 13.65
CA SER A 241 -10.58 -41.71 14.09
C SER A 241 -9.25 -41.12 14.50
N LEU A 242 -8.92 -39.94 13.98
CA LEU A 242 -7.69 -39.20 14.26
C LEU A 242 -7.99 -38.06 15.21
N TYR A 243 -7.30 -38.08 16.35
CA TYR A 243 -7.40 -37.12 17.46
C TYR A 243 -6.07 -36.36 17.64
N ASP A 244 -6.09 -35.33 18.45
CA ASP A 244 -4.91 -34.56 18.88
C ASP A 244 -4.07 -34.07 17.69
N LEU A 245 -4.76 -33.63 16.63
CA LEU A 245 -4.12 -33.02 15.48
C LEU A 245 -3.64 -31.62 15.88
N ASP A 246 -2.32 -31.40 15.80
CA ASP A 246 -1.67 -30.16 16.23
C ASP A 246 -0.35 -29.99 15.50
N GLY A 247 -0.01 -28.76 15.15
CA GLY A 247 1.26 -28.40 14.53
C GLY A 247 1.17 -27.22 13.56
N ASP A 248 2.34 -26.76 13.16
CA ASP A 248 2.48 -25.70 12.16
C ASP A 248 3.09 -26.24 10.87
N VAL A 249 2.57 -25.81 9.74
CA VAL A 249 3.10 -26.07 8.40
C VAL A 249 3.45 -24.77 7.72
N TYR A 250 4.60 -24.73 7.10
CA TYR A 250 5.12 -23.57 6.38
C TYR A 250 5.42 -23.95 4.94
N CYS A 251 5.16 -23.01 4.02
CA CYS A 251 5.62 -23.05 2.65
C CYS A 251 6.53 -21.84 2.40
N GLU A 252 7.76 -22.09 2.06
CA GLU A 252 8.76 -21.05 1.75
C GLU A 252 9.19 -21.15 0.30
N GLU A 253 9.37 -20.00 -0.33
CA GLU A 253 9.96 -19.88 -1.65
C GLU A 253 11.13 -18.89 -1.61
N ASP A 254 12.28 -19.32 -2.13
CA ASP A 254 13.42 -18.48 -2.47
C ASP A 254 13.43 -18.36 -4.00
N SER A 255 12.63 -17.44 -4.53
CA SER A 255 12.48 -17.33 -5.96
C SER A 255 13.30 -16.21 -6.56
N PHE A 256 14.04 -16.53 -7.61
CA PHE A 256 14.60 -15.57 -8.53
C PHE A 256 13.61 -15.38 -9.68
N PHE A 257 13.24 -14.12 -9.93
CA PHE A 257 12.45 -13.77 -11.09
C PHE A 257 13.27 -12.89 -12.02
N GLU A 258 13.19 -13.16 -13.32
CA GLU A 258 13.94 -12.41 -14.32
C GLU A 258 13.65 -10.92 -14.24
N PRO A 259 14.67 -10.06 -14.44
CA PRO A 259 14.47 -8.63 -14.50
C PRO A 259 13.43 -8.26 -15.55
N SER A 260 12.54 -7.35 -15.19
CA SER A 260 11.57 -6.78 -16.10
C SER A 260 11.73 -5.26 -16.17
N LYS A 261 11.01 -4.61 -17.07
CA LYS A 261 10.96 -3.16 -17.16
C LYS A 261 9.53 -2.69 -17.01
N ALA A 262 9.33 -1.63 -16.24
CA ALA A 262 8.04 -0.94 -16.18
C ALA A 262 8.16 0.45 -16.81
N LYS A 263 7.11 0.85 -17.49
CA LYS A 263 6.94 2.25 -17.92
C LYS A 263 6.56 3.11 -16.73
N PHE A 264 6.97 4.37 -16.76
CA PHE A 264 6.59 5.37 -15.79
C PHE A 264 6.64 6.78 -16.39
N ILE A 265 5.97 7.71 -15.72
CA ILE A 265 6.03 9.14 -16.02
C ILE A 265 6.46 9.84 -14.74
N PHE A 266 7.36 10.82 -14.80
CA PHE A 266 7.72 11.60 -13.61
C PHE A 266 6.50 12.37 -13.07
N ILE A 267 6.41 12.52 -11.77
CA ILE A 267 5.29 13.22 -11.13
C ILE A 267 5.15 14.66 -11.61
N HIS A 268 6.27 15.36 -11.86
CA HIS A 268 6.23 16.67 -12.50
C HIS A 268 5.42 16.65 -13.80
N ASP A 269 5.74 15.71 -14.69
CA ASP A 269 5.15 15.63 -16.02
C ASP A 269 3.68 15.19 -15.96
N ILE A 270 3.31 14.34 -14.98
CA ILE A 270 1.91 13.98 -14.69
C ILE A 270 1.13 15.24 -14.28
N LEU A 271 1.65 16.01 -13.33
CA LEU A 271 0.98 17.20 -12.81
C LEU A 271 0.87 18.30 -13.87
N GLU A 272 1.93 18.52 -14.65
CA GLU A 272 1.91 19.46 -15.78
C GLU A 272 0.89 19.03 -16.84
N ARG A 273 0.88 17.75 -17.21
CA ARG A 273 -0.06 17.20 -18.19
C ARG A 273 -1.51 17.36 -17.74
N LEU A 274 -1.82 16.99 -16.49
CA LEU A 274 -3.15 17.13 -15.91
C LEU A 274 -3.59 18.61 -15.85
N THR A 275 -2.68 19.49 -15.45
CA THR A 275 -2.95 20.94 -15.44
C THR A 275 -3.26 21.44 -16.84
N THR A 276 -2.48 21.04 -17.84
CA THR A 276 -2.70 21.43 -19.23
C THR A 276 -4.02 20.87 -19.78
N ILE A 277 -4.34 19.60 -19.51
CA ILE A 277 -5.61 18.99 -19.93
C ILE A 277 -6.80 19.75 -19.34
N CYS A 278 -6.74 20.08 -18.04
CA CYS A 278 -7.83 20.79 -17.36
C CYS A 278 -7.96 22.27 -17.78
N SER A 279 -6.86 22.93 -18.08
CA SER A 279 -6.85 24.38 -18.36
C SER A 279 -6.87 24.74 -19.83
N SER A 280 -6.49 23.81 -20.71
CA SER A 280 -6.18 24.05 -22.12
C SER A 280 -5.07 25.08 -22.33
N MET A 281 -4.17 25.25 -21.34
CA MET A 281 -3.08 26.22 -21.35
C MET A 281 -1.74 25.52 -21.18
N GLU A 282 -0.94 25.44 -22.26
CA GLU A 282 0.43 24.94 -22.17
C GLU A 282 1.31 25.82 -21.28
N GLY A 283 2.18 25.19 -20.47
CA GLY A 283 3.07 25.88 -19.55
C GLY A 283 2.37 26.53 -18.36
N SER A 284 1.14 26.11 -18.06
CA SER A 284 0.36 26.57 -16.89
C SER A 284 0.73 25.88 -15.58
N PHE A 285 1.83 25.13 -15.52
CA PHE A 285 2.34 24.44 -14.35
C PHE A 285 3.73 24.90 -13.96
N TYR A 286 4.02 24.88 -12.65
CA TYR A 286 5.35 25.16 -12.12
C TYR A 286 5.53 24.51 -10.76
N SER A 287 6.67 23.83 -10.54
CA SER A 287 7.05 23.28 -9.24
C SER A 287 8.56 23.16 -9.12
N LYS A 288 9.16 23.87 -8.17
CA LYS A 288 10.57 23.66 -7.82
C LYS A 288 10.78 22.35 -7.07
N TYR A 289 9.78 21.90 -6.33
CA TYR A 289 9.87 20.67 -5.55
C TYR A 289 10.03 19.43 -6.44
N PHE A 290 9.24 19.35 -7.52
CA PHE A 290 9.31 18.26 -8.50
C PHE A 290 10.14 18.61 -9.74
N GLY A 291 10.67 19.82 -9.83
CA GLY A 291 11.43 20.32 -10.98
C GLY A 291 12.73 19.56 -11.20
N ARG A 292 13.09 19.37 -12.46
CA ARG A 292 14.32 18.71 -12.90
C ARG A 292 15.16 19.64 -13.77
N THR A 293 16.47 19.47 -13.71
CA THR A 293 17.41 20.30 -14.50
C THR A 293 17.17 20.20 -16.01
N GLU A 294 16.70 19.04 -16.50
CA GLU A 294 16.34 18.85 -17.91
C GLU A 294 15.13 19.71 -18.36
N LEU A 295 14.30 20.11 -17.41
CA LEU A 295 13.14 20.99 -17.66
C LEU A 295 13.48 22.48 -17.51
N GLY A 296 14.77 22.80 -17.31
CA GLY A 296 15.25 24.17 -17.15
C GLY A 296 15.24 24.69 -15.71
N TYR A 297 15.00 23.83 -14.72
CA TYR A 297 15.17 24.22 -13.32
C TYR A 297 16.66 24.29 -12.95
N PRO A 298 17.08 25.21 -12.06
CA PRO A 298 18.50 25.40 -11.76
C PRO A 298 19.12 24.21 -11.03
N VAL A 299 18.31 23.45 -10.28
CA VAL A 299 18.70 22.24 -9.57
C VAL A 299 17.51 21.27 -9.52
N ASP A 300 17.82 19.99 -9.37
CA ASP A 300 16.77 18.98 -9.11
C ASP A 300 16.12 19.23 -7.75
N GLY A 301 14.82 19.29 -7.73
CA GLY A 301 14.04 19.41 -6.49
C GLY A 301 14.05 18.12 -5.66
N PRO A 302 13.68 18.17 -4.38
CA PRO A 302 13.63 16.97 -3.53
C PRO A 302 12.72 15.85 -4.06
N GLY A 303 11.65 16.21 -4.76
CA GLY A 303 10.71 15.27 -5.41
C GLY A 303 10.98 15.05 -6.90
N ALA A 304 12.08 15.57 -7.45
CA ALA A 304 12.39 15.52 -8.88
C ALA A 304 12.43 14.09 -9.45
N MET A 305 12.91 13.15 -8.64
CA MET A 305 13.09 11.76 -9.03
C MET A 305 11.96 10.85 -8.52
N VAL A 306 10.74 11.35 -8.47
CA VAL A 306 9.55 10.54 -8.17
C VAL A 306 8.79 10.29 -9.46
N GLY A 307 8.51 9.01 -9.73
CA GLY A 307 7.72 8.56 -10.88
C GLY A 307 6.35 8.04 -10.48
N GLY A 308 5.41 8.10 -11.41
CA GLY A 308 4.10 7.47 -11.32
C GLY A 308 3.98 6.35 -12.36
N THR A 309 3.42 5.22 -11.98
CA THR A 309 3.13 4.07 -12.84
C THR A 309 1.81 3.41 -12.43
N HIS A 310 1.40 2.38 -13.13
CA HIS A 310 0.26 1.55 -12.76
C HIS A 310 0.51 0.07 -13.02
N GLY A 311 -0.37 -0.79 -12.50
CA GLY A 311 -0.20 -2.23 -12.53
C GLY A 311 -0.04 -2.82 -13.93
N PHE A 312 -0.76 -2.30 -14.92
CA PHE A 312 -0.61 -2.76 -16.30
C PHE A 312 0.81 -2.57 -16.84
N TRP A 313 1.46 -1.45 -16.55
CA TRP A 313 2.84 -1.20 -16.96
C TRP A 313 3.84 -2.04 -16.18
N ILE A 314 3.60 -2.25 -14.87
CA ILE A 314 4.41 -3.12 -14.02
C ILE A 314 4.36 -4.56 -14.53
N ARG A 315 3.16 -5.01 -14.91
CA ARG A 315 2.89 -6.35 -15.46
C ARG A 315 3.30 -6.52 -16.93
N GLN A 316 3.70 -5.44 -17.61
CA GLN A 316 4.13 -5.41 -19.01
C GLN A 316 3.02 -5.77 -20.03
N PHE A 317 1.77 -5.47 -19.75
CA PHE A 317 0.67 -5.70 -20.69
C PHE A 317 0.81 -4.91 -22.00
N ASP A 318 1.53 -3.82 -22.00
CA ASP A 318 1.85 -3.04 -23.18
C ASP A 318 2.71 -3.79 -24.21
N LYS A 319 3.28 -4.94 -23.85
CA LYS A 319 4.05 -5.81 -24.74
C LYS A 319 3.24 -6.96 -25.34
N LEU A 320 1.99 -7.14 -24.93
CA LEU A 320 1.14 -8.18 -25.51
C LEU A 320 0.81 -7.84 -26.96
N PRO A 321 0.84 -8.83 -27.87
CA PRO A 321 0.44 -8.59 -29.25
C PRO A 321 -1.03 -8.16 -29.29
N LEU A 322 -1.29 -7.01 -29.92
CA LEU A 322 -2.63 -6.43 -30.08
C LEU A 322 -3.60 -7.27 -30.92
N SER A 323 -3.21 -8.50 -31.30
CA SER A 323 -3.97 -9.37 -32.20
C SER A 323 -5.21 -10.02 -31.58
N THR A 324 -5.41 -9.92 -30.27
CA THR A 324 -6.57 -10.53 -29.62
C THR A 324 -7.55 -9.42 -29.19
N PRO A 325 -8.80 -9.39 -29.69
CA PRO A 325 -9.77 -8.34 -29.36
C PRO A 325 -10.03 -8.18 -27.84
N ILE A 326 -9.88 -9.27 -27.09
CA ILE A 326 -10.00 -9.28 -25.62
C ILE A 326 -8.90 -8.43 -24.98
N ILE A 327 -7.69 -8.46 -25.51
CA ILE A 327 -6.52 -7.74 -24.97
C ILE A 327 -6.61 -6.24 -25.24
N GLN A 328 -7.19 -5.82 -26.37
CA GLN A 328 -7.38 -4.40 -26.67
C GLN A 328 -8.30 -3.69 -25.68
N ASN A 329 -9.29 -4.41 -25.13
CA ASN A 329 -10.20 -3.86 -24.10
C ASN A 329 -9.58 -3.85 -22.69
N LEU A 330 -8.41 -4.45 -22.51
CA LEU A 330 -7.72 -4.59 -21.23
C LEU A 330 -6.57 -3.61 -21.06
N PHE A 331 -6.04 -3.11 -22.17
CA PHE A 331 -5.02 -2.07 -22.12
C PHE A 331 -5.66 -0.76 -21.67
N LYS A 332 -5.41 -0.39 -20.42
CA LYS A 332 -5.82 0.89 -19.87
C LYS A 332 -4.59 1.76 -19.69
N PRO A 333 -4.61 3.00 -20.17
CA PRO A 333 -3.56 3.97 -19.88
C PRO A 333 -3.60 4.35 -18.39
N LEU A 334 -2.54 4.99 -17.91
CA LEU A 334 -2.55 5.58 -16.58
C LEU A 334 -3.63 6.65 -16.49
N THR A 335 -4.68 6.39 -15.73
CA THR A 335 -5.85 7.27 -15.58
C THR A 335 -5.91 7.83 -14.16
N THR A 336 -6.01 9.14 -14.05
CA THR A 336 -6.10 9.81 -12.74
C THR A 336 -6.65 11.23 -12.90
N SER A 337 -7.10 11.84 -11.80
CA SER A 337 -7.50 13.24 -11.76
C SER A 337 -6.38 14.12 -11.21
N LEU A 338 -6.41 15.41 -11.52
CA LEU A 338 -5.49 16.38 -10.95
C LEU A 338 -5.63 16.42 -9.42
N ARG A 339 -6.86 16.40 -8.91
CA ARG A 339 -7.17 16.38 -7.48
C ARG A 339 -6.55 15.17 -6.78
N ASP A 340 -6.72 13.97 -7.31
CA ASP A 340 -6.18 12.75 -6.71
C ASP A 340 -4.64 12.74 -6.72
N SER A 341 -4.04 13.20 -7.82
CA SER A 341 -2.59 13.30 -7.93
C SER A 341 -2.02 14.32 -6.93
N VAL A 342 -2.64 15.50 -6.82
CA VAL A 342 -2.22 16.52 -5.84
C VAL A 342 -2.45 16.05 -4.40
N ASN A 343 -3.59 15.43 -4.09
CA ASN A 343 -3.89 14.90 -2.76
C ASN A 343 -2.91 13.78 -2.37
N SER A 344 -2.55 12.90 -3.30
CA SER A 344 -1.55 11.86 -3.06
C SER A 344 -0.17 12.46 -2.80
N CYS A 345 0.25 13.44 -3.60
CA CYS A 345 1.50 14.18 -3.36
C CYS A 345 1.46 14.96 -2.04
N HIS A 346 0.32 15.56 -1.69
CA HIS A 346 0.15 16.22 -0.39
C HIS A 346 0.27 15.24 0.77
N ALA A 347 -0.35 14.07 0.68
CA ALA A 347 -0.26 13.05 1.72
C ALA A 347 1.19 12.57 1.92
N VAL A 348 1.94 12.36 0.84
CA VAL A 348 3.31 11.82 0.91
C VAL A 348 4.34 12.89 1.26
N PHE A 349 4.29 14.07 0.60
CA PHE A 349 5.36 15.06 0.63
C PHE A 349 4.98 16.37 1.35
N ASN A 350 3.75 16.47 1.83
CA ASN A 350 3.23 17.70 2.45
C ASN A 350 3.37 18.94 1.53
N VAL A 351 3.00 18.76 0.24
CA VAL A 351 2.97 19.86 -0.72
C VAL A 351 1.60 20.52 -0.75
N GLY A 352 1.54 21.80 -1.07
CA GLY A 352 0.32 22.56 -1.34
C GLY A 352 0.23 22.96 -2.81
N MET A 353 -0.95 23.41 -3.21
CA MET A 353 -1.22 23.95 -4.54
C MET A 353 -1.74 25.38 -4.44
N GLY A 354 -1.23 26.26 -5.25
CA GLY A 354 -1.70 27.63 -5.41
C GLY A 354 -1.66 28.07 -6.86
N ILE A 355 -2.33 29.17 -7.16
CA ILE A 355 -2.24 29.82 -8.50
C ILE A 355 -1.49 31.12 -8.32
N GLU A 356 -0.45 31.30 -9.10
CA GLU A 356 0.44 32.46 -9.06
C GLU A 356 0.71 32.98 -10.47
N GLU A 357 0.92 34.28 -10.55
CA GLU A 357 1.44 34.89 -11.76
C GLU A 357 2.97 34.75 -11.77
N ILE A 358 3.49 33.98 -12.72
CA ILE A 358 4.93 33.77 -12.92
C ILE A 358 5.26 34.17 -14.35
N ASN A 359 6.14 35.17 -14.51
CA ASN A 359 6.51 35.71 -15.82
C ASN A 359 5.30 36.19 -16.66
N ASN A 360 4.38 36.94 -16.03
CA ASN A 360 3.13 37.47 -16.62
C ASN A 360 2.19 36.37 -17.14
N ARG A 361 2.21 35.18 -16.54
CA ARG A 361 1.27 34.09 -16.85
C ARG A 361 0.79 33.46 -15.54
N GLU A 362 -0.51 33.26 -15.44
CA GLU A 362 -1.06 32.43 -14.36
C GLU A 362 -0.58 31.00 -14.49
N ARG A 363 -0.11 30.42 -13.38
CA ARG A 363 0.36 29.03 -13.30
C ARG A 363 -0.13 28.37 -12.03
N VAL A 364 -0.47 27.11 -12.14
CA VAL A 364 -0.63 26.23 -10.99
C VAL A 364 0.75 25.96 -10.41
N ARG A 365 0.96 26.34 -9.17
CA ARG A 365 2.21 26.12 -8.44
C ARG A 365 2.02 25.06 -7.37
N ILE A 366 2.91 24.05 -7.36
CA ILE A 366 2.94 23.01 -6.33
C ILE A 366 4.30 23.05 -5.64
N GLU A 367 4.27 23.36 -4.34
CA GLU A 367 5.48 23.47 -3.51
C GLU A 367 5.22 22.87 -2.13
N PRO A 368 6.26 22.63 -1.30
CA PRO A 368 6.05 22.27 0.10
C PRO A 368 5.09 23.22 0.78
N LEU A 369 4.20 22.72 1.60
CA LEU A 369 3.17 23.56 2.25
C LEU A 369 3.79 24.71 3.07
N SER A 370 5.04 24.53 3.50
CA SER A 370 5.83 25.58 4.16
C SER A 370 6.12 26.80 3.28
N TYR A 371 6.01 26.70 1.97
CA TYR A 371 6.09 27.82 1.05
C TYR A 371 4.88 28.75 1.18
N PHE A 372 3.69 28.16 1.30
CA PHE A 372 2.42 28.85 1.47
C PHE A 372 2.18 29.34 2.92
N TYR A 373 2.99 28.90 3.86
CA TYR A 373 3.01 29.34 5.27
C TYR A 373 4.39 29.86 5.64
N ASN A 374 4.79 30.96 4.98
CA ASN A 374 6.10 31.57 5.17
C ASN A 374 6.10 32.44 6.45
N SER A 375 7.08 32.25 7.32
CA SER A 375 7.15 32.97 8.61
C SER A 375 7.66 34.43 8.49
N ASN A 376 8.09 34.87 7.30
CA ASN A 376 8.50 36.25 7.11
C ASN A 376 7.31 37.18 7.08
N VAL A 377 7.49 38.38 7.66
CA VAL A 377 6.47 39.42 7.61
C VAL A 377 6.44 40.06 6.24
N THR A 378 5.32 39.94 5.56
CA THR A 378 5.11 40.48 4.20
C THR A 378 4.05 41.55 4.15
N ILE A 379 3.15 41.57 5.12
CA ILE A 379 2.10 42.56 5.26
C ILE A 379 2.20 43.19 6.63
N LYS A 380 2.17 44.55 6.70
CA LYS A 380 2.17 45.30 7.94
C LYS A 380 0.97 46.22 7.98
N LEU A 381 0.13 46.05 9.01
CA LEU A 381 -1.00 46.91 9.24
C LEU A 381 -0.58 48.12 10.08
N PRO A 382 -0.83 49.36 9.61
CA PRO A 382 -0.22 50.55 10.19
C PRO A 382 -0.83 50.97 11.53
N ASN A 383 -2.07 50.64 11.79
CA ASN A 383 -2.80 51.11 12.97
C ASN A 383 -3.24 49.97 13.86
N GLN A 384 -3.65 50.28 15.08
CA GLN A 384 -4.24 49.34 16.01
C GLN A 384 -5.54 48.75 15.43
N VAL A 385 -5.67 47.42 15.53
CA VAL A 385 -6.85 46.71 15.03
C VAL A 385 -8.06 46.90 15.95
N LYS A 386 -9.26 46.73 15.40
CA LYS A 386 -10.52 46.88 16.13
C LYS A 386 -11.26 45.57 16.25
N LYS A 387 -12.03 45.38 17.32
CA LYS A 387 -12.90 44.23 17.56
C LYS A 387 -12.17 42.89 17.51
N LEU A 388 -11.00 42.82 18.09
CA LEU A 388 -10.21 41.62 18.14
C LEU A 388 -10.93 40.49 18.90
N LYS A 389 -11.04 39.31 18.28
CA LYS A 389 -11.58 38.10 18.86
C LYS A 389 -10.60 36.98 18.68
N ARG A 390 -10.48 36.13 19.69
CA ARG A 390 -9.64 34.92 19.62
C ARG A 390 -10.52 33.68 19.72
N SER A 391 -10.25 32.71 18.87
CA SER A 391 -10.94 31.43 18.88
C SER A 391 -9.96 30.28 18.68
N ILE A 392 -10.31 29.11 19.17
CA ILE A 392 -9.47 27.94 19.02
C ILE A 392 -9.61 27.41 17.60
N SER A 393 -8.48 27.15 16.94
CA SER A 393 -8.43 26.40 15.67
C SER A 393 -8.53 24.91 15.98
N SER A 394 -9.76 24.40 16.08
CA SER A 394 -10.00 22.98 16.41
C SER A 394 -9.53 22.00 15.35
N GLU A 395 -9.28 22.45 14.15
CA GLU A 395 -8.84 21.61 13.02
C GLU A 395 -7.42 21.08 13.17
N HIS A 396 -6.57 21.76 13.94
CA HIS A 396 -5.19 21.37 14.19
C HIS A 396 -5.01 20.54 15.48
N TYR A 397 -6.08 20.30 16.25
CA TYR A 397 -6.03 19.39 17.39
C TYR A 397 -6.40 17.99 16.95
N CYS A 398 -5.56 17.02 17.24
CA CYS A 398 -5.82 15.62 16.92
C CYS A 398 -5.47 14.70 18.11
N SER A 399 -6.32 13.72 18.36
CA SER A 399 -6.07 12.63 19.31
C SER A 399 -5.36 11.44 18.66
N ALA A 400 -5.51 11.30 17.36
CA ALA A 400 -4.90 10.24 16.55
C ALA A 400 -4.30 10.83 15.28
N ILE A 401 -3.29 10.15 14.76
CA ILE A 401 -2.63 10.45 13.51
C ILE A 401 -2.65 9.17 12.69
N GLU A 402 -3.13 9.24 11.45
CA GLU A 402 -3.17 8.12 10.51
C GLU A 402 -2.49 8.55 9.21
N ILE A 403 -1.40 7.87 8.85
CA ILE A 403 -0.61 8.22 7.68
C ILE A 403 -0.23 6.95 6.91
N GLY A 404 -0.21 7.06 5.60
CA GLY A 404 0.21 5.96 4.73
C GLY A 404 -0.56 5.87 3.42
N TYR A 405 -0.84 4.66 3.00
CA TYR A 405 -1.38 4.33 1.69
C TYR A 405 -2.70 3.58 1.82
N ASP A 406 -3.66 3.88 0.96
CA ASP A 406 -4.98 3.26 1.08
C ASP A 406 -4.93 1.76 0.84
N ASN A 407 -4.21 1.31 -0.15
CA ASN A 407 -4.08 -0.09 -0.54
C ASN A 407 -2.70 -0.72 -0.23
N GLY A 408 -1.78 0.01 0.40
CA GLY A 408 -0.44 -0.49 0.68
C GLY A 408 -0.41 -1.49 1.83
N GLY A 409 0.27 -2.63 1.66
CA GLY A 409 0.50 -3.62 2.70
C GLY A 409 -0.74 -4.37 3.19
N ILE A 410 -1.88 -4.30 2.50
CA ILE A 410 -3.16 -4.87 2.93
C ILE A 410 -3.52 -6.15 2.14
N TYR A 411 -2.56 -6.87 1.63
CA TYR A 411 -2.87 -8.11 0.94
C TYR A 411 -2.90 -9.28 1.89
N SER A 412 -3.77 -10.23 1.63
CA SER A 412 -3.72 -11.52 2.30
C SER A 412 -2.37 -12.19 2.08
N GLU A 413 -1.81 -12.05 0.88
CA GLU A 413 -0.52 -12.59 0.49
C GLU A 413 0.68 -11.88 1.14
N ALA A 414 0.53 -10.60 1.46
CA ALA A 414 1.56 -9.80 2.13
C ALA A 414 1.43 -9.82 3.65
N GLN A 415 0.43 -10.48 4.18
CA GLN A 415 0.19 -10.53 5.61
C GLN A 415 1.35 -11.24 6.33
N GLY A 416 1.97 -10.54 7.27
CA GLY A 416 3.15 -11.04 7.98
C GLY A 416 4.49 -10.75 7.29
N LEU A 417 4.50 -10.10 6.13
CA LEU A 417 5.71 -9.60 5.47
C LEU A 417 6.18 -8.30 6.12
N ASP A 418 7.49 -8.10 6.13
CA ASP A 418 8.10 -6.83 6.53
C ASP A 418 7.94 -5.79 5.41
N GLU A 419 6.81 -5.12 5.38
CA GLU A 419 6.48 -4.09 4.39
C GLU A 419 6.29 -2.73 5.08
N PRO A 420 7.09 -1.69 4.72
CA PRO A 420 7.00 -0.39 5.37
C PRO A 420 5.82 0.46 4.89
N ASN A 421 5.27 0.20 3.71
CA ASN A 421 4.35 1.09 3.02
C ASN A 421 2.87 0.68 3.15
N GLY A 422 2.37 0.64 4.37
CA GLY A 422 0.95 0.49 4.70
C GLY A 422 0.36 1.73 5.35
N LYS A 423 -0.69 1.57 6.16
CA LYS A 423 -1.25 2.60 7.04
C LYS A 423 -0.68 2.44 8.42
N THR A 424 -0.15 3.50 9.00
CA THR A 424 0.32 3.52 10.39
C THR A 424 -0.46 4.54 11.20
N ASN A 425 -0.83 4.13 12.40
CA ASN A 425 -1.59 4.92 13.35
C ASN A 425 -0.72 5.23 14.57
N TRP A 426 -0.76 6.50 14.98
CA TRP A 426 -0.19 6.99 16.22
C TRP A 426 -1.25 7.69 17.06
N THR A 427 -1.02 7.78 18.35
CA THR A 427 -1.90 8.46 19.31
C THR A 427 -1.16 9.58 20.01
N THR A 428 -1.86 10.71 20.20
CA THR A 428 -1.37 11.84 21.00
C THR A 428 -1.93 11.76 22.41
N THR A 429 -1.47 12.60 23.33
CA THR A 429 -2.03 12.69 24.68
C THR A 429 -3.33 13.51 24.76
N ILE A 430 -3.77 14.07 23.64
CA ILE A 430 -5.03 14.81 23.58
C ILE A 430 -6.20 13.84 23.55
N THR A 431 -6.84 13.62 24.69
CA THR A 431 -7.97 12.68 24.82
C THR A 431 -9.35 13.32 24.70
N ARG A 432 -9.43 14.64 24.87
CA ARG A 432 -10.71 15.39 24.91
C ARG A 432 -11.31 15.68 23.54
N VAL A 433 -10.55 15.54 22.48
CA VAL A 433 -10.98 15.76 21.09
C VAL A 433 -10.89 14.43 20.37
N LYS A 434 -11.98 13.97 19.78
CA LYS A 434 -11.98 12.77 18.92
C LYS A 434 -11.79 13.18 17.47
N LYS A 435 -10.55 13.48 17.10
CA LYS A 435 -10.19 13.87 15.73
C LYS A 435 -8.91 13.18 15.30
N THR A 436 -8.91 12.66 14.10
CA THR A 436 -7.74 12.05 13.46
C THR A 436 -7.14 13.02 12.45
N PHE A 437 -5.83 13.24 12.53
CA PHE A 437 -5.06 13.85 11.45
C PHE A 437 -4.74 12.76 10.46
N SER A 438 -5.45 12.73 9.33
CA SER A 438 -5.31 11.66 8.32
C SER A 438 -4.63 12.20 7.06
N LYS A 439 -3.58 11.50 6.61
CA LYS A 439 -2.85 11.76 5.37
C LYS A 439 -2.61 10.43 4.66
N ILE A 440 -3.58 10.03 3.87
CA ILE A 440 -3.58 8.77 3.14
C ILE A 440 -3.47 9.06 1.65
N SER A 441 -2.51 8.41 0.99
CA SER A 441 -2.31 8.49 -0.46
C SER A 441 -3.11 7.39 -1.15
N ASN A 442 -3.80 7.75 -2.24
CA ASN A 442 -4.45 6.81 -3.15
C ASN A 442 -3.45 6.12 -4.09
N PHE A 443 -2.25 6.70 -4.25
CA PHE A 443 -1.17 6.06 -4.99
C PHE A 443 -0.38 5.20 -4.02
N ARG A 444 -0.12 3.97 -4.41
CA ARG A 444 0.63 3.00 -3.62
C ARG A 444 2.13 3.24 -3.67
N ALA A 445 2.87 2.70 -2.72
CA ALA A 445 4.33 2.71 -2.74
C ALA A 445 4.93 1.38 -2.24
N ASP A 446 4.09 0.38 -1.98
CA ASP A 446 4.51 -0.90 -1.44
C ASP A 446 5.33 -1.73 -2.44
N SER A 447 6.45 -2.25 -1.96
CA SER A 447 7.39 -3.02 -2.77
C SER A 447 6.83 -4.38 -3.12
N TYR A 448 6.16 -5.02 -2.18
CA TYR A 448 5.61 -6.37 -2.37
C TYR A 448 4.44 -6.39 -3.33
N GLY A 449 3.49 -5.45 -3.21
CA GLY A 449 2.39 -5.36 -4.17
C GLY A 449 2.88 -5.15 -5.60
N LYS A 450 3.92 -4.35 -5.78
CA LYS A 450 4.59 -4.18 -7.07
C LYS A 450 5.23 -5.50 -7.57
N GLU A 451 5.90 -6.25 -6.70
CA GLU A 451 6.50 -7.53 -7.05
C GLU A 451 5.44 -8.59 -7.36
N PHE A 452 4.34 -8.64 -6.63
CA PHE A 452 3.21 -9.52 -6.95
C PHE A 452 2.60 -9.18 -8.31
N ALA A 453 2.35 -7.89 -8.60
CA ALA A 453 1.88 -7.47 -9.92
C ALA A 453 2.86 -7.86 -11.03
N ARG A 454 4.16 -7.61 -10.82
CA ARG A 454 5.21 -7.90 -11.80
C ARG A 454 5.34 -9.38 -12.14
N ARG A 455 5.12 -10.26 -11.18
CA ARG A 455 5.28 -11.70 -11.31
C ARG A 455 4.09 -12.40 -11.93
N LYS A 456 2.97 -11.71 -12.09
CA LYS A 456 1.79 -12.27 -12.74
C LYS A 456 2.08 -12.58 -14.21
N PRO A 457 1.69 -13.77 -14.72
CA PRO A 457 1.94 -14.15 -16.10
C PRO A 457 1.30 -13.17 -17.07
N VAL A 458 2.08 -12.75 -18.05
CA VAL A 458 1.60 -11.87 -19.14
C VAL A 458 0.61 -12.62 -20.03
N SER A 459 0.74 -13.94 -20.14
CA SER A 459 -0.10 -14.80 -20.99
C SER A 459 -1.45 -15.15 -20.39
N ARG A 460 -1.61 -14.99 -19.05
CA ARG A 460 -2.88 -15.26 -18.36
C ARG A 460 -3.56 -13.97 -18.01
N TYR A 461 -4.58 -13.66 -18.76
CA TYR A 461 -5.61 -12.76 -18.33
C TYR A 461 -6.89 -13.55 -18.12
N ASP A 462 -7.24 -13.76 -16.88
CA ASP A 462 -8.57 -14.18 -16.53
C ASP A 462 -9.21 -13.09 -15.64
N SER A 463 -10.52 -13.08 -15.56
CA SER A 463 -11.27 -12.07 -14.81
C SER A 463 -10.98 -12.07 -13.30
N LEU A 464 -10.32 -13.11 -12.79
CA LEU A 464 -9.96 -13.28 -11.38
C LEU A 464 -8.55 -12.71 -11.08
N ASP A 465 -7.74 -12.45 -12.11
CA ASP A 465 -6.34 -12.03 -11.97
C ASP A 465 -6.10 -10.55 -12.32
N THR A 466 -7.10 -9.71 -12.05
CA THR A 466 -7.03 -8.26 -12.29
C THR A 466 -6.53 -7.47 -11.07
N GLN A 467 -6.30 -8.14 -9.96
CA GLN A 467 -5.78 -7.52 -8.75
C GLN A 467 -4.49 -6.76 -9.07
N TYR A 468 -4.39 -5.53 -8.67
CA TYR A 468 -3.28 -4.60 -8.89
C TYR A 468 -3.22 -3.91 -10.26
N ASP A 469 -3.90 -4.36 -11.29
CA ASP A 469 -3.71 -3.87 -12.66
C ASP A 469 -4.04 -2.38 -12.82
N GLU A 470 -5.09 -1.92 -12.17
CA GLU A 470 -5.53 -0.52 -12.19
C GLU A 470 -4.92 0.33 -11.04
N ASP A 471 -4.20 -0.30 -10.11
CA ASP A 471 -3.59 0.42 -9.01
C ASP A 471 -2.48 1.35 -9.51
N LYS A 472 -2.38 2.51 -8.89
CA LYS A 472 -1.38 3.53 -9.20
C LYS A 472 -0.25 3.44 -8.19
N TRP A 473 1.01 3.45 -8.66
CA TRP A 473 2.19 3.39 -7.81
C TRP A 473 3.06 4.62 -7.94
N LEU A 474 3.60 5.07 -6.83
CA LEU A 474 4.75 5.95 -6.78
C LEU A 474 6.03 5.12 -6.85
N LEU A 475 7.00 5.60 -7.60
CA LEU A 475 8.33 5.03 -7.71
C LEU A 475 9.35 6.03 -7.19
N ASP A 476 10.11 5.64 -6.18
CA ASP A 476 11.25 6.39 -5.72
C ASP A 476 12.47 6.04 -6.57
N LEU A 477 12.99 7.01 -7.29
CA LEU A 477 13.97 6.85 -8.35
C LEU A 477 15.26 7.57 -8.00
N LYS A 478 16.35 7.13 -8.60
CA LYS A 478 17.61 7.85 -8.60
C LYS A 478 18.19 7.95 -10.00
N ARG A 479 18.88 9.06 -10.23
CA ARG A 479 19.58 9.33 -11.47
C ARG A 479 20.84 8.47 -11.57
N GLY A 480 21.05 7.84 -12.73
CA GLY A 480 22.28 7.16 -13.09
C GLY A 480 22.90 7.76 -14.35
N LEU A 481 24.00 7.18 -14.82
CA LEU A 481 24.65 7.57 -16.07
C LEU A 481 23.77 7.13 -17.26
N GLY A 482 23.01 8.08 -17.83
CA GLY A 482 22.15 7.83 -18.99
C GLY A 482 20.90 6.99 -18.74
N SER A 483 20.56 6.72 -17.50
CA SER A 483 19.40 5.90 -17.11
C SER A 483 18.87 6.30 -15.74
N VAL A 484 17.66 5.83 -15.44
CA VAL A 484 17.00 6.02 -14.13
C VAL A 484 16.83 4.66 -13.49
N PHE A 485 17.10 4.57 -12.19
CA PHE A 485 17.00 3.34 -11.41
C PHE A 485 16.03 3.51 -10.25
N LEU A 486 15.45 2.41 -9.77
CA LEU A 486 14.75 2.43 -8.49
C LEU A 486 15.72 2.72 -7.35
N GLU A 487 15.32 3.61 -6.44
CA GLU A 487 16.04 3.80 -5.18
C GLU A 487 15.68 2.63 -4.24
N ARG A 488 16.64 1.77 -3.95
CA ARG A 488 16.45 0.56 -3.15
C ARG A 488 16.90 0.72 -1.71
N LYS A 489 18.05 1.38 -1.56
CA LYS A 489 18.63 1.67 -0.26
C LYS A 489 18.77 3.16 -0.12
N TRP A 490 18.32 3.68 0.97
CA TRP A 490 18.59 5.06 1.26
C TRP A 490 19.89 5.18 2.03
N GLN A 491 20.91 5.76 1.38
CA GLN A 491 22.26 5.95 1.95
C GLN A 491 22.88 4.66 2.51
N ASP A 492 22.72 3.57 1.80
CA ASP A 492 23.33 2.26 2.06
C ASP A 492 22.89 1.55 3.34
N ASP A 493 21.77 1.93 4.00
CA ASP A 493 21.56 1.37 5.31
C ASP A 493 20.14 0.91 5.64
N PHE A 494 19.98 -0.41 5.57
CA PHE A 494 19.13 -1.13 6.51
C PHE A 494 19.99 -1.57 7.69
N SER A 495 19.86 -0.94 8.82
CA SER A 495 20.61 -1.29 10.01
C SER A 495 20.09 -2.53 10.72
N GLN A 496 18.95 -3.06 10.32
CA GLN A 496 18.33 -4.21 10.96
C GLN A 496 17.99 -5.29 9.94
N GLN A 497 18.38 -6.53 10.24
CA GLN A 497 17.95 -7.69 9.48
C GLN A 497 16.43 -7.86 9.67
N PRO A 498 15.66 -8.00 8.58
CA PRO A 498 14.23 -8.31 8.70
C PRO A 498 14.04 -9.68 9.36
N THR A 499 13.05 -9.73 10.22
CA THR A 499 12.65 -10.99 10.85
C THR A 499 11.53 -11.59 10.02
N GLY A 500 11.81 -12.52 9.16
CA GLY A 500 10.78 -13.19 8.38
C GLY A 500 11.06 -13.23 6.89
N ILE A 501 10.14 -12.77 6.08
CA ILE A 501 10.10 -13.07 4.64
C ILE A 501 10.61 -11.91 3.78
N PHE A 502 10.95 -10.81 4.38
CA PHE A 502 11.42 -9.62 3.67
C PHE A 502 12.81 -9.82 3.08
N ALA A 503 12.97 -9.49 1.81
CA ALA A 503 14.26 -9.43 1.15
C ALA A 503 14.67 -7.95 0.96
N PRO A 504 15.66 -7.43 1.72
CA PRO A 504 16.10 -6.04 1.62
C PRO A 504 16.50 -5.63 0.20
N ASP A 505 17.00 -6.59 -0.57
CA ASP A 505 17.41 -6.36 -1.95
C ASP A 505 16.25 -6.03 -2.90
N THR A 506 15.03 -6.40 -2.57
CA THR A 506 13.83 -6.10 -3.37
C THR A 506 13.06 -4.89 -2.88
N ALA A 507 13.28 -4.47 -1.64
CA ALA A 507 12.60 -3.32 -1.08
C ALA A 507 12.95 -2.02 -1.83
N THR A 508 11.91 -1.29 -2.17
CA THR A 508 11.99 0.02 -2.84
C THR A 508 11.09 1.01 -2.11
N ASN A 509 11.14 2.28 -2.48
CA ASN A 509 10.25 3.31 -1.96
C ASN A 509 10.36 3.55 -0.43
N LEU A 510 11.52 3.28 0.14
CA LEU A 510 11.72 3.40 1.60
C LEU A 510 11.60 4.83 2.11
N ARG A 511 12.01 5.81 1.28
CA ARG A 511 11.83 7.24 1.59
C ARG A 511 10.36 7.66 1.62
N LEU A 512 9.48 6.84 1.06
CA LEU A 512 8.04 7.05 1.01
C LEU A 512 7.30 6.27 2.11
N SER A 513 7.99 5.79 3.14
CA SER A 513 7.37 5.06 4.25
C SER A 513 6.43 5.96 5.06
N PRO A 514 5.41 5.40 5.73
CA PRO A 514 4.49 6.19 6.57
C PRO A 514 5.19 7.00 7.65
N PHE A 515 6.30 6.48 8.21
CA PHE A 515 7.08 7.23 9.19
C PHE A 515 7.74 8.47 8.57
N ASN A 516 8.34 8.33 7.38
CA ASN A 516 8.93 9.46 6.66
C ASN A 516 7.86 10.46 6.17
N MET A 517 6.70 9.96 5.71
CA MET A 517 5.55 10.81 5.39
C MET A 517 5.12 11.63 6.61
N MET A 518 5.06 11.01 7.78
CA MET A 518 4.71 11.68 9.03
C MET A 518 5.69 12.81 9.36
N LEU A 519 6.98 12.61 9.13
CA LEU A 519 7.99 13.65 9.35
C LEU A 519 7.85 14.83 8.38
N HIS A 520 7.41 14.61 7.13
CA HIS A 520 7.07 15.70 6.21
C HIS A 520 5.92 16.59 6.75
N HIS A 521 4.97 16.01 7.48
CA HIS A 521 3.90 16.73 8.15
C HIS A 521 4.27 17.21 9.57
N GLY A 522 5.48 16.93 10.01
CA GLY A 522 5.90 17.07 11.40
C GLY A 522 5.65 18.47 11.99
N TYR A 523 6.01 19.55 11.27
CA TYR A 523 5.83 20.90 11.79
C TYR A 523 4.35 21.29 11.99
N ILE A 524 3.42 20.73 11.21
CA ILE A 524 1.98 20.95 11.36
C ILE A 524 1.51 20.27 12.65
N ILE A 525 1.93 19.03 12.85
CA ILE A 525 1.61 18.24 14.04
C ILE A 525 2.22 18.90 15.28
N ALA A 526 3.49 19.30 15.21
CA ALA A 526 4.17 20.04 16.28
C ALA A 526 3.45 21.35 16.62
N SER A 527 2.99 22.09 15.61
CA SER A 527 2.20 23.31 15.80
C SER A 527 0.87 23.01 16.50
N GLY A 528 0.18 21.96 16.07
CA GLY A 528 -1.06 21.49 16.69
C GLY A 528 -0.90 21.08 18.16
N LEU A 529 0.26 20.54 18.51
CA LEU A 529 0.60 20.11 19.87
C LEU A 529 1.35 21.18 20.69
N SER A 530 1.59 22.36 20.15
CA SER A 530 2.45 23.40 20.77
C SER A 530 2.03 23.84 22.18
N LYS A 531 0.73 23.79 22.49
CA LYS A 531 0.18 24.06 23.83
C LYS A 531 0.16 22.82 24.75
N TYR A 532 0.46 21.65 24.21
CA TYR A 532 0.47 20.36 24.91
C TYR A 532 1.75 19.61 24.54
N PRO A 533 2.91 20.10 25.00
CA PRO A 533 4.18 19.46 24.65
C PRO A 533 4.19 18.02 25.16
N LEU A 534 4.56 17.12 24.29
CA LEU A 534 4.69 15.70 24.54
C LEU A 534 6.15 15.30 24.38
N ASP A 535 6.59 14.34 25.17
CA ASP A 535 7.91 13.74 24.96
C ASP A 535 7.94 12.95 23.65
N TYR A 536 6.84 12.27 23.35
CA TYR A 536 6.68 11.46 22.13
C TYR A 536 5.21 11.25 21.76
N ILE A 537 4.96 11.00 20.48
CA ILE A 537 3.70 10.49 19.95
C ILE A 537 3.80 8.97 19.93
N ARG A 538 2.83 8.29 20.51
CA ARG A 538 2.84 6.85 20.72
C ARG A 538 2.42 6.12 19.46
N TYR A 539 3.21 5.15 19.01
CA TYR A 539 2.80 4.17 18.01
C TYR A 539 1.57 3.39 18.48
N GLY A 540 0.60 3.22 17.62
CA GLY A 540 -0.63 2.47 17.90
C GLY A 540 -0.66 1.14 17.14
N SER A 541 -0.70 1.20 15.82
CA SER A 541 -0.77 0.02 14.95
C SER A 541 -0.34 0.36 13.53
N SER A 542 -0.02 -0.67 12.76
CA SER A 542 0.23 -0.55 11.32
C SER A 542 -0.45 -1.72 10.60
N THR A 543 -0.95 -1.47 9.39
CA THR A 543 -1.40 -2.54 8.49
C THR A 543 -0.23 -3.23 7.81
N ALA A 544 0.89 -2.55 7.66
CA ALA A 544 2.15 -3.13 7.25
C ALA A 544 2.93 -3.58 8.50
N ASN A 545 3.32 -4.84 8.56
CA ASN A 545 4.14 -5.37 9.64
C ASN A 545 5.61 -5.16 9.29
N SER A 546 6.22 -4.05 9.71
CA SER A 546 7.62 -3.76 9.42
C SER A 546 8.47 -3.72 10.67
N GLN A 547 9.58 -4.47 10.63
CA GLN A 547 10.68 -4.38 11.58
C GLN A 547 11.81 -3.47 11.06
N LEU A 548 11.61 -2.89 9.89
CA LEU A 548 12.64 -2.10 9.22
C LEU A 548 12.87 -0.76 9.92
N LYS A 549 14.08 -0.28 9.77
CA LYS A 549 14.46 1.08 10.11
C LYS A 549 14.66 1.88 8.83
N THR A 550 14.09 3.05 8.81
CA THR A 550 14.25 4.03 7.73
C THR A 550 14.83 5.33 8.30
N LYS A 551 15.27 6.22 7.45
CA LYS A 551 15.78 7.53 7.87
C LYS A 551 15.60 8.58 6.78
N LEU A 552 15.47 9.83 7.15
CA LEU A 552 15.56 10.98 6.24
C LEU A 552 17.01 11.28 5.88
N ILE A 553 17.26 11.89 4.72
CA ILE A 553 18.62 12.29 4.31
C ILE A 553 19.27 13.17 5.38
N GLY A 554 20.43 12.75 5.90
CA GLY A 554 21.11 13.43 6.99
C GLY A 554 20.44 13.30 8.36
N GLY A 555 19.36 12.51 8.47
CA GLY A 555 18.60 12.29 9.70
C GLY A 555 19.01 11.06 10.48
N ASN A 556 18.32 10.85 11.60
CA ASN A 556 18.46 9.66 12.42
C ASN A 556 17.72 8.47 11.80
N GLU A 557 18.08 7.27 12.22
CA GLU A 557 17.30 6.08 11.95
C GLU A 557 16.00 6.06 12.74
N TYR A 558 14.92 5.61 12.10
CA TYR A 558 13.59 5.47 12.71
C TYR A 558 13.09 4.05 12.53
N SER A 559 12.51 3.49 13.57
CA SER A 559 11.75 2.25 13.46
C SER A 559 10.36 2.57 12.88
N GLU A 560 9.95 1.91 11.83
CA GLU A 560 8.62 2.09 11.23
C GLU A 560 7.48 1.82 12.23
N ASN A 561 7.70 0.91 13.18
CA ASN A 561 6.78 0.60 14.28
C ASN A 561 7.17 1.33 15.57
N GLY A 562 7.72 2.54 15.45
CA GLY A 562 8.25 3.30 16.58
C GLY A 562 7.39 4.47 17.02
N ASN A 563 7.60 4.88 18.27
CA ASN A 563 7.13 6.18 18.77
C ASN A 563 7.93 7.28 18.08
N ILE A 564 7.32 8.46 17.94
CA ILE A 564 7.95 9.61 17.34
C ILE A 564 8.29 10.61 18.43
N ILE A 565 9.55 10.97 18.55
CA ILE A 565 10.02 11.94 19.55
C ILE A 565 9.64 13.35 19.10
N ASN A 566 9.16 14.18 19.99
CA ASN A 566 8.68 15.52 19.67
C ASN A 566 9.74 16.39 18.96
N SER A 567 11.02 16.22 19.29
CA SER A 567 12.13 16.94 18.62
C SER A 567 12.31 16.59 17.14
N GLU A 568 11.78 15.45 16.69
CA GLU A 568 11.84 14.98 15.30
C GLU A 568 10.77 15.62 14.42
N LEU A 569 9.70 16.18 15.01
CA LEU A 569 8.59 16.79 14.28
C LEU A 569 8.94 18.12 13.60
N GLY A 570 10.11 18.67 13.87
CA GLY A 570 10.50 19.98 13.37
C GLY A 570 9.92 21.14 14.21
N THR A 571 10.27 22.35 13.80
CA THR A 571 9.90 23.56 14.56
C THR A 571 8.46 23.96 14.30
N PRO A 572 7.62 24.10 15.34
CA PRO A 572 6.27 24.63 15.20
C PRO A 572 6.26 26.02 14.55
N ARG A 573 5.29 26.31 13.70
CA ARG A 573 5.16 27.61 13.01
C ARG A 573 3.97 28.43 13.49
N PHE A 574 2.91 27.80 13.97
CA PHE A 574 1.69 28.45 14.42
C PHE A 574 1.19 27.89 15.74
N VAL A 575 0.29 28.62 16.37
CA VAL A 575 -0.47 28.17 17.54
C VAL A 575 -1.91 27.92 17.09
N ASN A 576 -2.59 26.95 17.69
CA ASN A 576 -3.99 26.60 17.38
C ASN A 576 -4.98 27.70 17.83
N GLU A 577 -4.80 28.88 17.31
CA GLU A 577 -5.58 30.05 17.65
C GLU A 577 -5.85 30.89 16.41
N TYR A 578 -7.12 31.11 16.11
CA TYR A 578 -7.54 32.12 15.15
C TYR A 578 -7.69 33.48 15.83
N ILE A 579 -7.25 34.49 15.12
CA ILE A 579 -7.39 35.89 15.49
C ILE A 579 -8.25 36.55 14.41
N ASP A 580 -9.45 36.96 14.80
CA ASP A 580 -10.38 37.69 13.96
C ASP A 580 -10.40 39.15 14.39
N PHE A 581 -10.30 40.10 13.46
CA PHE A 581 -10.36 41.54 13.76
C PHE A 581 -10.84 42.36 12.56
N GLU A 582 -11.17 43.59 12.81
CA GLU A 582 -11.47 44.61 11.79
C GLU A 582 -10.28 45.57 11.65
N HIS A 583 -9.85 45.81 10.41
CA HIS A 583 -8.87 46.79 10.01
C HIS A 583 -9.16 47.23 8.59
N GLU A 584 -9.26 48.53 8.34
CA GLU A 584 -9.57 49.09 7.02
C GLU A 584 -8.61 48.55 5.95
N CYS A 585 -9.18 48.22 4.82
CA CYS A 585 -8.42 47.78 3.65
C CYS A 585 -8.43 48.92 2.63
N ASP A 586 -7.55 49.90 2.84
CA ASP A 586 -7.31 50.96 1.86
C ASP A 586 -6.51 50.42 0.62
N PHE A 587 -6.25 51.32 -0.31
CA PHE A 587 -5.54 50.96 -1.54
C PHE A 587 -4.13 50.45 -1.24
N ASP A 588 -3.40 51.06 -0.34
CA ASP A 588 -2.02 50.72 0.00
C ASP A 588 -1.93 49.32 0.64
N ILE A 589 -2.87 49.01 1.56
CA ILE A 589 -2.95 47.68 2.17
C ILE A 589 -3.33 46.61 1.13
N MET A 590 -4.29 46.91 0.24
CA MET A 590 -4.65 45.98 -0.81
C MET A 590 -3.49 45.76 -1.80
N GLN A 591 -2.72 46.78 -2.11
CA GLN A 591 -1.52 46.67 -2.92
C GLN A 591 -0.44 45.81 -2.23
N GLN A 592 -0.29 45.94 -0.88
CA GLN A 592 0.59 45.02 -0.14
C GLN A 592 0.08 43.58 -0.19
N VAL A 593 -1.20 43.33 0.03
CA VAL A 593 -1.78 41.97 0.04
C VAL A 593 -1.61 41.28 -1.34
N GLN A 594 -1.86 42.03 -2.41
CA GLN A 594 -1.76 41.51 -3.79
C GLN A 594 -0.35 41.53 -4.35
N GLY A 595 0.57 42.23 -3.70
CA GLY A 595 1.95 42.33 -4.13
C GLY A 595 2.78 41.09 -3.83
N THR A 596 4.05 41.18 -4.19
CA THR A 596 5.05 40.13 -3.97
C THR A 596 6.24 40.68 -3.18
N THR A 597 6.93 39.81 -2.47
CA THR A 597 8.18 40.13 -1.76
C THR A 597 9.26 39.13 -2.14
N VAL A 598 10.49 39.62 -2.39
CA VAL A 598 11.63 38.76 -2.68
C VAL A 598 12.20 38.22 -1.36
N ILE A 599 12.11 36.91 -1.14
CA ILE A 599 12.65 36.20 0.04
C ILE A 599 13.65 35.16 -0.46
N LEU A 600 14.92 35.30 -0.04
CA LEU A 600 16.01 34.42 -0.43
C LEU A 600 16.10 34.23 -1.98
N GLY A 601 15.91 35.32 -2.72
CA GLY A 601 15.96 35.32 -4.19
C GLY A 601 14.74 34.72 -4.89
N ASN A 602 13.68 34.38 -4.15
CA ASN A 602 12.41 33.94 -4.71
C ASN A 602 11.36 35.04 -4.51
N GLU A 603 10.66 35.36 -5.58
CA GLU A 603 9.49 36.21 -5.51
C GLU A 603 8.31 35.39 -4.98
N ILE A 604 7.72 35.85 -3.87
CA ILE A 604 6.66 35.15 -3.13
C ILE A 604 5.48 36.09 -2.96
N PRO A 605 4.24 35.67 -3.28
CA PRO A 605 3.04 36.45 -2.98
C PRO A 605 2.96 36.82 -1.50
N ASN A 606 2.65 38.06 -1.20
CA ASN A 606 2.66 38.56 0.17
C ASN A 606 1.66 37.86 1.08
N PHE A 607 0.54 37.38 0.54
CA PHE A 607 -0.46 36.65 1.31
C PHE A 607 -0.01 35.25 1.77
N TYR A 608 1.15 34.76 1.32
CA TYR A 608 1.77 33.52 1.86
C TYR A 608 2.67 33.78 3.07
N GLY A 609 3.01 35.02 3.33
CA GLY A 609 3.75 35.40 4.52
C GLY A 609 2.86 35.68 5.73
N THR A 610 3.44 36.28 6.76
CA THR A 610 2.68 36.69 7.95
C THR A 610 2.24 38.14 7.86
N VAL A 611 1.06 38.40 8.41
CA VAL A 611 0.51 39.73 8.68
C VAL A 611 0.94 40.17 10.08
N GLU A 612 1.65 41.29 10.17
CA GLU A 612 2.00 41.96 11.44
C GLU A 612 0.96 43.04 11.75
N PHE A 613 0.45 43.09 12.97
CA PHE A 613 -0.57 44.02 13.39
C PHE A 613 -0.39 44.42 14.87
N ILE A 614 -0.95 45.57 15.25
CA ILE A 614 -0.96 46.05 16.62
C ILE A 614 -2.30 45.67 17.26
N ASN A 615 -2.27 44.90 18.35
CA ASN A 615 -3.46 44.46 19.06
C ASN A 615 -4.08 45.59 19.90
N GLU A 616 -5.21 45.32 20.59
CA GLU A 616 -5.94 46.30 21.42
C GLU A 616 -5.12 46.84 22.61
N ASN A 617 -4.07 46.12 23.02
CA ASN A 617 -3.18 46.53 24.12
C ASN A 617 -1.96 47.32 23.64
N GLY A 618 -1.78 47.45 22.34
CA GLY A 618 -0.59 48.08 21.74
C GLY A 618 0.57 47.10 21.46
N ASP A 619 0.39 45.79 21.68
CA ASP A 619 1.42 44.80 21.41
C ASP A 619 1.43 44.41 19.93
N ILE A 620 2.61 44.11 19.40
CA ILE A 620 2.77 43.59 18.03
C ILE A 620 2.53 42.07 18.01
N GLU A 621 1.61 41.64 17.19
CA GLU A 621 1.32 40.22 16.94
C GLU A 621 1.42 39.90 15.45
N LYS A 622 1.56 38.61 15.16
CA LYS A 622 1.69 38.09 13.79
C LYS A 622 0.81 36.85 13.56
N GLY A 623 0.32 36.73 12.35
CA GLY A 623 -0.43 35.54 11.97
C GLY A 623 -0.42 35.31 10.46
N PHE A 624 -0.65 34.06 10.07
CA PHE A 624 -0.83 33.69 8.67
C PHE A 624 -2.23 34.06 8.20
N LEU A 625 -2.35 34.67 7.03
CA LEU A 625 -3.63 35.07 6.47
C LEU A 625 -4.46 33.83 6.07
N ILE A 626 -5.62 33.66 6.69
CA ILE A 626 -6.58 32.60 6.38
C ILE A 626 -7.69 33.13 5.48
N SER A 627 -8.21 34.28 5.80
CA SER A 627 -9.21 34.96 4.96
C SER A 627 -9.21 36.45 5.16
N LEU A 628 -9.53 37.17 4.10
CA LEU A 628 -9.74 38.60 4.10
C LEU A 628 -11.03 38.92 3.34
N LYS A 629 -11.92 39.70 3.96
CA LYS A 629 -13.05 40.32 3.27
C LYS A 629 -12.77 41.82 3.12
N PRO A 630 -12.39 42.26 1.92
CA PRO A 630 -11.97 43.66 1.70
C PRO A 630 -13.19 44.55 1.51
N ASN A 631 -13.99 44.72 2.58
CA ASN A 631 -15.05 45.71 2.63
C ASN A 631 -14.56 46.97 3.38
N ALA A 632 -15.39 47.98 3.49
CA ALA A 632 -15.03 49.26 4.12
C ALA A 632 -14.48 49.14 5.56
N LYS A 633 -14.75 48.02 6.25
CA LYS A 633 -14.23 47.74 7.60
C LYS A 633 -13.04 46.80 7.60
N GLY A 634 -12.84 46.03 6.54
CA GLY A 634 -11.83 44.98 6.38
C GLY A 634 -11.92 43.92 7.48
N GLN A 635 -12.47 42.74 7.16
CA GLN A 635 -12.53 41.63 8.12
C GLN A 635 -11.37 40.65 7.84
N TRP A 636 -10.47 40.58 8.83
CA TRP A 636 -9.27 39.75 8.77
C TRP A 636 -9.44 38.51 9.66
N ARG A 637 -9.00 37.37 9.18
CA ARG A 637 -8.84 36.16 9.97
C ARG A 637 -7.44 35.61 9.77
N LEU A 638 -6.71 35.52 10.88
CA LEU A 638 -5.34 35.03 10.88
C LEU A 638 -5.21 33.76 11.73
N LEU A 639 -4.33 32.84 11.34
CA LEU A 639 -3.84 31.79 12.21
C LEU A 639 -2.58 32.31 12.93
N LYS A 640 -2.60 32.32 14.25
CA LYS A 640 -1.56 32.96 15.07
C LYS A 640 -0.19 32.32 14.80
N SER A 641 0.79 33.13 14.42
CA SER A 641 2.19 32.72 14.29
C SER A 641 2.85 32.56 15.65
N ILE A 642 3.82 31.65 15.76
CA ILE A 642 4.65 31.49 16.98
C ILE A 642 5.74 32.56 17.04
N ARG A 643 6.24 33.03 15.90
CA ARG A 643 7.37 33.98 15.77
C ARG A 643 6.94 35.27 15.13
#